data_5ca5c6a6c977b186cbd04d5faeb8d5e6
#
_entry.id   5ca5c6a6c977b186cbd04d5faeb8d5e6
#
_cell.length_a   1.000
_cell.length_b   1.000
_cell.length_c   1.000
_cell.angle_alpha   90.00
_cell.angle_beta   90.00
_cell.angle_gamma   90.00
#
_symmetry.space_group_name_H-M   'P 1'
#
loop_
_entity.id
_entity.type
_entity.pdbx_description
1 polymer ?
#
loop_
_entity_poly.entity_id
_entity_poly.type
_entity_poly.pdbx_seq_one_letter_code
_entity_poly.pdbx_strand_id
1 'polypeptide(L)'
;MIQELPFKDRPIVPIIKDELVEGVWPQFMKPFPLNEKYFLVACKPAKDALWGIYLVDVFDNLTLIAEQEGEGLTAPIPLVKRETPPVIPSKIKPDSKEATVFIQDIYEGEGTQGVPRGTIKALRIFAYEYAYILAPSDHDAQGIQSGWDIKRILGTVPVEEDGSALFTIPANTPISIQPLDKDGAAIQWMRSWLTGMPGEIVSCVGCHEDQNSIPIPKRTIASAKQARRLETPEGGVRPFTFRLEVQPVLDRNCVSCHNGKNAEPDFRKDQMVTYKRGILTKINKQYDQSYLNLHPYVYRQGPESDIYVLKPAEFHASNSELIRILQAGHHGVEVPEEDMRTLYAWIDLNAPYYGAFTQIDLKPQSPKGQVERRMELAEKYSGVRVDWQKEIADYADWLKENKKADGITGATTGETVEIKKPTKPVRPVKVKGFPFDTQTATARQAAKDETTRRLTITPDVHIDLVWIPAGSFVMGNNRTPSASPAFKANVKEGFWMSTTEITNEQFRALFPEHDSRYIGQTWKDHTTPGYAANRPKQPVVRVSWDEANAFCQKISEISGNTVSLPTETQWEWAARSGSADDFWFGSTESDFGAFENLADSTTVDLAVTGVDPKPMRANDPMRKFWDFLPKILNVNDHQLISCPVASYQPNPWGLYDMNGNVAEWTASDYIPYPLKEKANKEAVEKKVVRGGSWRERPKYSTSAIRKAYLPWQRPMNVGFRIIVEDM
;
A
#
# COMPACT_ATOMS: atom_id res chain seq x y z
N MET A 1 22.34 18.10 -3.66
CA MET A 1 23.11 16.89 -3.26
C MET A 1 24.48 17.37 -2.91
N ILE A 2 24.86 17.36 -1.64
CA ILE A 2 26.22 17.59 -1.19
C ILE A 2 26.82 16.22 -0.93
N GLN A 3 27.85 15.88 -1.68
CA GLN A 3 28.71 14.77 -1.33
C GLN A 3 29.77 15.30 -0.38
N GLU A 4 29.94 14.71 0.79
CA GLU A 4 31.21 14.79 1.48
C GLU A 4 32.24 14.19 0.53
N LEU A 5 33.32 14.94 0.26
CA LEU A 5 34.43 14.42 -0.53
C LEU A 5 34.95 13.14 0.15
N PRO A 6 35.01 12.02 -0.55
CA PRO A 6 35.39 10.77 0.06
C PRO A 6 36.83 10.86 0.54
N PHE A 7 37.06 10.66 1.81
CA PHE A 7 38.34 10.16 2.25
C PHE A 7 38.56 8.81 1.57
N LYS A 8 39.76 8.61 1.07
CA LYS A 8 40.22 7.37 0.45
C LYS A 8 39.62 6.18 1.20
N ASP A 9 38.87 5.33 0.52
CA ASP A 9 38.29 4.09 1.00
C ASP A 9 36.95 4.19 1.78
N ARG A 10 36.19 5.31 1.74
CA ARG A 10 34.84 5.37 2.26
C ARG A 10 33.83 5.47 1.12
N PRO A 11 32.76 4.65 1.13
CA PRO A 11 31.69 4.78 0.15
C PRO A 11 31.00 6.14 0.31
N ILE A 12 30.74 6.81 -0.80
CA ILE A 12 29.94 8.04 -0.82
C ILE A 12 28.50 7.67 -0.55
N VAL A 13 27.96 8.09 0.57
CA VAL A 13 26.53 7.98 0.85
C VAL A 13 25.88 9.30 0.47
N PRO A 14 25.02 9.34 -0.56
CA PRO A 14 24.28 10.54 -0.90
C PRO A 14 23.28 10.85 0.24
N ILE A 15 23.41 12.03 0.83
CA ILE A 15 22.47 12.53 1.83
C ILE A 15 21.49 13.46 1.10
N ILE A 16 20.22 13.12 1.11
CA ILE A 16 19.14 13.99 0.63
C ILE A 16 18.43 14.51 1.87
N LYS A 17 18.61 15.80 2.15
CA LYS A 17 18.01 16.47 3.31
C LYS A 17 17.78 17.93 2.94
N ASP A 18 16.63 18.47 3.33
CA ASP A 18 16.40 19.89 3.27
C ASP A 18 17.35 20.61 4.23
N GLU A 19 17.75 21.83 3.86
CA GLU A 19 18.67 22.65 4.65
C GLU A 19 20.05 22.01 4.93
N LEU A 20 20.38 20.93 4.23
CA LEU A 20 21.63 20.19 4.43
C LEU A 20 22.88 21.09 4.35
N VAL A 21 22.80 22.13 3.53
CA VAL A 21 23.89 23.07 3.28
C VAL A 21 23.74 24.39 4.06
N GLU A 22 22.66 24.56 4.79
CA GLU A 22 22.45 25.78 5.57
C GLU A 22 23.41 25.82 6.75
N GLY A 23 24.17 26.92 6.82
CA GLY A 23 25.15 27.09 7.88
C GLY A 23 26.45 26.26 7.75
N VAL A 24 26.63 25.53 6.64
CA VAL A 24 27.83 24.73 6.37
C VAL A 24 28.71 25.41 5.33
N TRP A 25 30.00 25.50 5.57
CA TRP A 25 31.00 26.16 4.69
C TRP A 25 32.24 25.30 4.60
N PRO A 26 32.97 25.31 3.46
CA PRO A 26 32.67 25.96 2.18
C PRO A 26 31.51 25.30 1.44
N GLN A 27 30.81 26.09 0.61
CA GLN A 27 29.78 25.58 -0.30
C GLN A 27 30.30 25.54 -1.73
N PHE A 28 30.00 24.47 -2.46
CA PHE A 28 30.43 24.28 -3.83
C PHE A 28 29.24 24.02 -4.74
N MET A 29 29.31 24.52 -5.99
CA MET A 29 28.32 24.18 -7.02
C MET A 29 28.93 24.16 -8.40
N LYS A 30 28.31 23.40 -9.31
CA LYS A 30 28.62 23.34 -10.73
C LYS A 30 30.12 23.17 -11.05
N PRO A 31 30.76 22.08 -10.60
CA PRO A 31 32.14 21.81 -10.91
C PRO A 31 32.32 21.55 -12.41
N PHE A 32 33.41 22.08 -12.97
CA PHE A 32 33.87 21.80 -14.32
C PHE A 32 35.23 21.13 -14.28
N PRO A 33 35.37 19.86 -14.73
CA PRO A 33 36.63 19.15 -14.74
C PRO A 33 37.56 19.70 -15.83
N LEU A 34 38.78 20.09 -15.46
CA LEU A 34 39.82 20.42 -16.39
C LEU A 34 40.60 19.16 -16.78
N ASN A 35 40.81 18.26 -15.85
CA ASN A 35 41.38 16.92 -15.99
C ASN A 35 40.99 16.09 -14.75
N GLU A 36 41.62 14.92 -14.60
CA GLU A 36 41.38 14.01 -13.46
C GLU A 36 41.73 14.58 -12.07
N LYS A 37 42.50 15.66 -12.01
CA LYS A 37 43.03 16.22 -10.77
C LYS A 37 42.56 17.65 -10.48
N TYR A 38 42.16 18.42 -11.47
CA TYR A 38 41.82 19.84 -11.35
C TYR A 38 40.43 20.15 -11.83
N PHE A 39 39.75 20.98 -11.08
CA PHE A 39 38.36 21.38 -11.35
C PHE A 39 38.21 22.90 -11.18
N LEU A 40 37.52 23.55 -12.08
CA LEU A 40 36.92 24.87 -11.79
C LEU A 40 35.59 24.67 -11.12
N VAL A 41 35.31 25.47 -10.09
CA VAL A 41 34.09 25.34 -9.33
C VAL A 41 33.63 26.71 -8.82
N ALA A 42 32.34 26.94 -8.78
CA ALA A 42 31.81 28.04 -8.00
C ALA A 42 31.87 27.66 -6.51
N CYS A 43 32.50 28.50 -5.72
CA CYS A 43 32.65 28.26 -4.28
C CYS A 43 32.32 29.51 -3.48
N LYS A 44 31.65 29.30 -2.33
CA LYS A 44 31.50 30.29 -1.30
C LYS A 44 32.20 29.78 -0.05
N PRO A 45 33.41 30.26 0.29
CA PRO A 45 34.27 29.65 1.30
C PRO A 45 33.80 29.92 2.72
N ALA A 46 33.02 31.00 2.96
CA ALA A 46 32.49 31.36 4.26
C ALA A 46 31.16 32.11 4.15
N LYS A 47 30.45 32.28 5.27
CA LYS A 47 29.14 32.91 5.33
C LYS A 47 29.10 34.29 4.66
N ASP A 48 30.10 35.11 4.89
CA ASP A 48 30.17 36.51 4.44
C ASP A 48 31.01 36.64 3.16
N ALA A 49 31.53 35.56 2.61
CA ALA A 49 32.27 35.57 1.36
C ALA A 49 31.34 35.65 0.12
N LEU A 50 31.89 36.11 -1.00
CA LEU A 50 31.20 36.08 -2.27
C LEU A 50 31.21 34.67 -2.87
N TRP A 51 30.26 34.41 -3.78
CA TRP A 51 30.34 33.27 -4.71
C TRP A 51 31.37 33.60 -5.79
N GLY A 52 32.54 33.02 -5.70
CA GLY A 52 33.63 33.19 -6.67
C GLY A 52 33.92 31.90 -7.44
N ILE A 53 34.72 32.03 -8.50
CA ILE A 53 35.25 30.88 -9.23
C ILE A 53 36.59 30.49 -8.64
N TYR A 54 36.74 29.23 -8.31
CA TYR A 54 37.95 28.66 -7.70
C TYR A 54 38.45 27.50 -8.55
N LEU A 55 39.78 27.34 -8.54
CA LEU A 55 40.45 26.10 -8.95
C LEU A 55 40.57 25.22 -7.70
N VAL A 56 40.07 24.02 -7.81
CA VAL A 56 40.14 22.98 -6.77
C VAL A 56 40.86 21.76 -7.34
N ASP A 57 41.64 21.12 -6.52
CA ASP A 57 42.33 19.89 -6.91
C ASP A 57 42.00 18.73 -5.94
N VAL A 58 42.47 17.54 -6.30
CA VAL A 58 42.31 16.31 -5.51
C VAL A 58 43.21 16.26 -4.26
N PHE A 59 43.97 17.31 -3.98
CA PHE A 59 44.88 17.47 -2.85
C PHE A 59 44.36 18.50 -1.84
N ASP A 60 43.06 18.87 -1.94
CA ASP A 60 42.37 19.83 -1.09
C ASP A 60 42.86 21.29 -1.20
N ASN A 61 43.52 21.65 -2.29
CA ASN A 61 43.87 23.03 -2.54
C ASN A 61 42.66 23.79 -3.14
N LEU A 62 42.42 24.98 -2.61
CA LEU A 62 41.38 25.89 -3.03
C LEU A 62 41.99 27.23 -3.41
N THR A 63 42.02 27.56 -4.69
CA THR A 63 42.65 28.79 -5.23
C THR A 63 41.59 29.69 -5.88
N LEU A 64 41.42 30.92 -5.39
CA LEU A 64 40.53 31.89 -5.98
C LEU A 64 41.02 32.30 -7.37
N ILE A 65 40.17 32.18 -8.39
CA ILE A 65 40.43 32.61 -9.78
C ILE A 65 39.76 33.97 -10.06
N ALA A 66 38.48 34.10 -9.65
CA ALA A 66 37.74 35.34 -9.88
C ALA A 66 36.60 35.47 -8.85
N GLU A 67 36.38 36.69 -8.40
CA GLU A 67 35.19 37.11 -7.67
C GLU A 67 34.79 38.51 -8.10
N GLN A 68 33.54 38.91 -7.91
CA GLN A 68 33.05 40.25 -8.25
C GLN A 68 32.06 40.71 -7.19
N GLU A 69 32.33 41.90 -6.67
CA GLU A 69 31.46 42.50 -5.67
C GLU A 69 30.06 42.79 -6.25
N GLY A 70 29.03 42.45 -5.47
CA GLY A 70 27.61 42.60 -5.88
C GLY A 70 27.10 41.55 -6.82
N GLU A 71 27.92 40.58 -7.26
CA GLU A 71 27.53 39.50 -8.13
C GLU A 71 27.98 38.12 -7.60
N GLY A 72 27.22 37.05 -7.91
CA GLY A 72 27.64 35.69 -7.68
C GLY A 72 28.14 35.04 -8.96
N LEU A 73 29.41 34.65 -9.02
CA LEU A 73 29.98 33.95 -10.16
C LEU A 73 29.66 32.45 -10.05
N THR A 74 29.00 31.90 -11.08
CA THR A 74 28.58 30.49 -11.09
C THR A 74 28.88 29.82 -12.45
N ALA A 75 28.87 28.49 -12.48
CA ALA A 75 28.98 27.68 -13.68
C ALA A 75 30.20 28.03 -14.56
N PRO A 76 31.43 27.89 -14.05
CA PRO A 76 32.64 28.23 -14.81
C PRO A 76 32.81 27.29 -16.01
N ILE A 77 32.91 27.88 -17.20
CA ILE A 77 33.12 27.12 -18.46
C ILE A 77 34.29 27.73 -19.19
N PRO A 78 35.45 27.06 -19.26
CA PRO A 78 36.60 27.55 -20.03
C PRO A 78 36.27 27.66 -21.52
N LEU A 79 36.59 28.81 -22.10
CA LEU A 79 36.53 28.98 -23.58
C LEU A 79 37.79 28.41 -24.23
N VAL A 80 37.77 27.11 -24.42
CA VAL A 80 38.88 26.37 -25.03
C VAL A 80 38.43 25.58 -26.25
N LYS A 81 39.30 25.34 -27.17
CA LYS A 81 39.03 24.44 -28.29
C LYS A 81 38.84 23.03 -27.76
N ARG A 82 37.72 22.41 -28.08
CA ARG A 82 37.38 21.06 -27.73
C ARG A 82 37.24 20.19 -28.96
N GLU A 83 37.47 18.91 -28.79
CA GLU A 83 37.08 17.93 -29.79
C GLU A 83 35.54 17.98 -29.94
N THR A 84 35.07 18.08 -31.17
CA THR A 84 33.65 18.05 -31.44
C THR A 84 33.10 16.67 -31.16
N PRO A 85 32.16 16.50 -30.24
CA PRO A 85 31.59 15.19 -29.97
C PRO A 85 30.96 14.61 -31.25
N PRO A 86 30.96 13.29 -31.42
CA PRO A 86 30.36 12.66 -32.57
C PRO A 86 28.86 13.00 -32.64
N VAL A 87 28.39 13.32 -33.82
CA VAL A 87 26.97 13.54 -34.06
C VAL A 87 26.24 12.21 -34.04
N ILE A 88 25.41 12.00 -33.04
CA ILE A 88 24.55 10.81 -32.99
C ILE A 88 23.32 11.12 -33.85
N PRO A 89 23.07 10.37 -34.95
CA PRO A 89 21.87 10.58 -35.76
C PRO A 89 20.59 10.45 -34.93
N SER A 90 19.66 11.38 -35.13
CA SER A 90 18.36 11.28 -34.46
C SER A 90 17.63 10.01 -34.90
N LYS A 91 17.15 9.23 -33.95
CA LYS A 91 16.27 8.07 -34.19
C LYS A 91 14.80 8.44 -34.20
N ILE A 92 14.47 9.70 -33.94
CA ILE A 92 13.11 10.21 -33.90
C ILE A 92 12.54 10.23 -35.33
N LYS A 93 11.30 9.78 -35.45
CA LYS A 93 10.50 9.84 -36.68
C LYS A 93 9.44 10.94 -36.51
N PRO A 94 9.68 12.21 -36.88
CA PRO A 94 8.81 13.35 -36.53
C PRO A 94 7.36 13.18 -36.95
N ASP A 95 7.11 12.44 -38.01
CA ASP A 95 5.75 12.17 -38.53
C ASP A 95 5.00 11.06 -37.76
N SER A 96 5.67 10.33 -36.91
CA SER A 96 5.02 9.30 -36.08
C SER A 96 4.26 9.96 -34.92
N LYS A 97 3.05 9.51 -34.70
CA LYS A 97 2.24 9.88 -33.52
C LYS A 97 2.35 8.88 -32.37
N GLU A 98 3.09 7.81 -32.55
CA GLU A 98 3.22 6.72 -31.61
C GLU A 98 4.69 6.49 -31.26
N ALA A 99 4.92 6.03 -30.04
CA ALA A 99 6.15 5.39 -29.59
C ALA A 99 5.84 3.94 -29.21
N THR A 100 6.87 3.12 -29.17
CA THR A 100 6.75 1.71 -28.77
C THR A 100 7.39 1.49 -27.41
N VAL A 101 6.73 0.77 -26.51
CA VAL A 101 7.29 0.35 -25.22
C VAL A 101 7.57 -1.15 -25.29
N PHE A 102 8.78 -1.53 -24.96
CA PHE A 102 9.21 -2.93 -24.81
C PHE A 102 9.61 -3.20 -23.38
N ILE A 103 8.94 -4.16 -22.74
CA ILE A 103 9.30 -4.69 -21.43
C ILE A 103 9.87 -6.09 -21.66
N GLN A 104 11.11 -6.32 -21.21
CA GLN A 104 11.76 -7.59 -21.40
C GLN A 104 11.16 -8.68 -20.50
N ASP A 105 10.94 -8.36 -19.23
CA ASP A 105 10.36 -9.28 -18.25
C ASP A 105 9.80 -8.51 -17.05
N ILE A 106 8.49 -8.40 -16.93
CA ILE A 106 7.83 -7.63 -15.87
C ILE A 106 8.13 -8.16 -14.45
N TYR A 107 8.64 -9.38 -14.33
CA TYR A 107 8.98 -10.00 -13.04
C TYR A 107 10.41 -9.70 -12.58
N GLU A 108 11.22 -9.04 -13.41
CA GLU A 108 12.55 -8.58 -13.02
C GLU A 108 12.48 -7.26 -12.25
N GLY A 109 13.37 -7.07 -11.27
CA GLY A 109 13.47 -5.85 -10.47
C GLY A 109 12.74 -5.91 -9.13
N GLU A 110 13.02 -4.90 -8.29
CA GLU A 110 12.51 -4.84 -6.91
C GLU A 110 10.98 -4.67 -6.86
N GLY A 111 10.40 -3.97 -7.85
CA GLY A 111 8.97 -3.63 -7.86
C GLY A 111 8.03 -4.84 -7.93
N THR A 112 8.51 -5.98 -8.44
CA THR A 112 7.74 -7.24 -8.53
C THR A 112 8.43 -8.41 -7.84
N GLN A 113 9.41 -8.12 -7.00
CA GLN A 113 10.18 -9.13 -6.28
C GLN A 113 9.28 -10.08 -5.47
N GLY A 114 9.40 -11.39 -5.75
CA GLY A 114 8.66 -12.44 -5.05
C GLY A 114 7.24 -12.68 -5.59
N VAL A 115 6.83 -11.98 -6.64
CA VAL A 115 5.58 -12.27 -7.35
C VAL A 115 5.76 -13.53 -8.20
N PRO A 116 4.97 -14.58 -8.02
CA PRO A 116 5.07 -15.79 -8.83
C PRO A 116 4.81 -15.50 -10.31
N ARG A 117 5.60 -16.12 -11.19
CA ARG A 117 5.36 -16.02 -12.65
C ARG A 117 3.96 -16.51 -13.00
N GLY A 118 3.32 -15.81 -13.93
CA GLY A 118 1.95 -16.06 -14.33
C GLY A 118 0.90 -15.33 -13.46
N THR A 119 1.28 -14.64 -12.38
CA THR A 119 0.35 -13.80 -11.58
C THR A 119 -0.08 -12.56 -12.38
N ILE A 120 0.86 -11.88 -13.03
CA ILE A 120 0.58 -10.68 -13.84
C ILE A 120 0.05 -11.12 -15.20
N LYS A 121 -1.16 -10.68 -15.53
CA LYS A 121 -1.86 -11.04 -16.77
C LYS A 121 -1.92 -9.91 -17.79
N ALA A 122 -1.96 -8.68 -17.32
CA ALA A 122 -2.05 -7.50 -18.16
C ALA A 122 -1.35 -6.30 -17.53
N LEU A 123 -1.18 -5.25 -18.33
CA LEU A 123 -0.71 -3.95 -17.89
C LEU A 123 -1.82 -2.93 -18.17
N ARG A 124 -2.20 -2.13 -17.15
CA ARG A 124 -3.01 -0.93 -17.33
C ARG A 124 -2.09 0.23 -17.63
N ILE A 125 -2.38 0.96 -18.70
CA ILE A 125 -1.63 2.13 -19.13
C ILE A 125 -2.49 3.35 -18.92
N PHE A 126 -1.95 4.35 -18.22
CA PHE A 126 -2.63 5.62 -18.02
C PHE A 126 -1.70 6.81 -18.23
N ALA A 127 -2.25 7.91 -18.73
CA ALA A 127 -1.57 9.17 -18.90
C ALA A 127 -1.92 10.12 -17.76
N TYR A 128 -1.07 11.14 -17.58
CA TYR A 128 -1.23 12.15 -16.56
C TYR A 128 -1.69 13.49 -17.12
N GLU A 129 -2.58 14.16 -16.39
CA GLU A 129 -2.77 15.60 -16.50
C GLU A 129 -2.13 16.27 -15.29
N TYR A 130 -1.13 17.13 -15.56
CA TYR A 130 -0.48 17.90 -14.50
C TYR A 130 -1.25 19.18 -14.17
N ALA A 131 -1.04 19.69 -12.95
CA ALA A 131 -1.68 20.90 -12.49
C ALA A 131 -1.41 22.11 -13.41
N TYR A 132 -2.44 22.94 -13.61
CA TYR A 132 -2.31 24.23 -14.26
C TYR A 132 -1.65 25.25 -13.34
N ILE A 133 -1.08 26.32 -13.92
CA ILE A 133 -0.50 27.43 -13.16
C ILE A 133 -1.56 28.01 -12.21
N LEU A 134 -1.21 28.12 -10.93
CA LEU A 134 -2.10 28.55 -9.85
C LEU A 134 -3.35 27.68 -9.65
N ALA A 135 -3.43 26.49 -10.25
CA ALA A 135 -4.43 25.52 -9.87
C ALA A 135 -4.19 25.07 -8.40
N PRO A 136 -5.22 24.60 -7.70
CA PRO A 136 -5.02 23.94 -6.43
C PRO A 136 -4.10 22.74 -6.64
N SER A 137 -2.91 22.79 -6.04
CA SER A 137 -1.87 21.76 -6.19
C SER A 137 -1.64 20.98 -4.90
N ASP A 138 -2.59 21.06 -3.98
CA ASP A 138 -2.49 20.29 -2.76
C ASP A 138 -2.96 18.83 -2.98
N HIS A 139 -2.50 17.95 -2.10
CA HIS A 139 -2.74 16.51 -2.16
C HIS A 139 -4.22 16.10 -2.13
N ASP A 140 -5.11 17.03 -1.78
CA ASP A 140 -6.55 16.82 -1.77
C ASP A 140 -7.26 17.53 -2.94
N ALA A 141 -6.53 17.94 -3.98
CA ALA A 141 -7.15 18.69 -5.07
C ALA A 141 -8.13 17.84 -5.89
N GLN A 142 -7.80 16.58 -6.11
CA GLN A 142 -8.55 15.67 -6.98
C GLN A 142 -9.36 14.64 -6.23
N GLY A 143 -9.09 14.48 -4.98
CA GLY A 143 -9.69 13.55 -4.04
C GLY A 143 -8.89 13.58 -2.76
N ILE A 144 -9.39 13.00 -1.71
CA ILE A 144 -8.72 12.98 -0.42
C ILE A 144 -7.38 12.23 -0.55
N GLN A 145 -6.27 12.91 -0.34
CA GLN A 145 -4.92 12.35 -0.43
C GLN A 145 -4.66 11.55 -1.73
N SER A 146 -5.32 11.93 -2.82
CA SER A 146 -5.22 11.21 -4.10
C SER A 146 -3.97 11.57 -4.91
N GLY A 147 -3.14 12.48 -4.42
CA GLY A 147 -2.02 13.04 -5.16
C GLY A 147 -2.40 14.28 -5.96
N TRP A 148 -1.44 14.82 -6.72
CA TRP A 148 -1.59 16.07 -7.51
C TRP A 148 -1.76 15.85 -9.01
N ASP A 149 -1.82 14.61 -9.46
CA ASP A 149 -1.95 14.26 -10.87
C ASP A 149 -3.28 13.55 -11.14
N ILE A 150 -3.94 13.96 -12.21
CA ILE A 150 -5.13 13.29 -12.71
C ILE A 150 -4.72 12.18 -13.67
N LYS A 151 -5.38 11.03 -13.57
CA LYS A 151 -5.08 9.84 -14.35
C LYS A 151 -6.16 9.55 -15.38
N ARG A 152 -5.74 9.42 -16.63
CA ARG A 152 -6.55 9.10 -17.79
C ARG A 152 -6.19 7.70 -18.28
N ILE A 153 -7.10 6.73 -18.18
CA ILE A 153 -6.86 5.37 -18.62
C ILE A 153 -6.84 5.32 -20.15
N LEU A 154 -5.70 4.93 -20.70
CA LEU A 154 -5.52 4.76 -22.14
C LEU A 154 -5.99 3.39 -22.61
N GLY A 155 -5.83 2.36 -21.77
CA GLY A 155 -6.21 1.00 -22.06
C GLY A 155 -5.38 -0.02 -21.31
N THR A 156 -5.52 -1.27 -21.74
CA THR A 156 -4.78 -2.42 -21.22
C THR A 156 -4.04 -3.15 -22.34
N VAL A 157 -3.01 -3.90 -21.97
CA VAL A 157 -2.30 -4.81 -22.87
C VAL A 157 -1.93 -6.08 -22.12
N PRO A 158 -2.07 -7.28 -22.72
CA PRO A 158 -1.70 -8.52 -22.09
C PRO A 158 -0.17 -8.64 -21.96
N VAL A 159 0.26 -9.36 -20.92
CA VAL A 159 1.65 -9.80 -20.69
C VAL A 159 1.81 -11.21 -21.24
N GLU A 160 2.90 -11.48 -21.95
CA GLU A 160 3.22 -12.80 -22.46
C GLU A 160 3.64 -13.76 -21.33
N GLU A 161 3.62 -15.07 -21.59
CA GLU A 161 3.94 -16.08 -20.57
C GLU A 161 5.36 -15.95 -19.98
N ASP A 162 6.31 -15.43 -20.78
CA ASP A 162 7.66 -15.16 -20.34
C ASP A 162 7.83 -13.82 -19.57
N GLY A 163 6.72 -13.11 -19.32
CA GLY A 163 6.70 -11.82 -18.63
C GLY A 163 6.98 -10.62 -19.55
N SER A 164 7.20 -10.85 -20.86
CA SER A 164 7.47 -9.77 -21.80
C SER A 164 6.22 -9.08 -22.30
N ALA A 165 6.36 -7.82 -22.75
CA ALA A 165 5.28 -7.06 -23.39
C ALA A 165 5.86 -6.10 -24.44
N LEU A 166 5.16 -5.90 -25.54
CA LEU A 166 5.51 -4.96 -26.62
C LEU A 166 4.23 -4.28 -27.12
N PHE A 167 4.15 -2.97 -26.96
CA PHE A 167 2.94 -2.20 -27.27
C PHE A 167 3.23 -0.78 -27.69
N THR A 168 2.26 -0.13 -28.35
CA THR A 168 2.34 1.28 -28.75
C THR A 168 1.63 2.19 -27.76
N ILE A 169 2.18 3.40 -27.59
CA ILE A 169 1.64 4.50 -26.79
C ILE A 169 1.64 5.78 -27.61
N PRO A 170 0.83 6.79 -27.27
CA PRO A 170 0.94 8.12 -27.89
C PRO A 170 2.31 8.71 -27.61
N ALA A 171 2.97 9.21 -28.67
CA ALA A 171 4.27 9.87 -28.54
C ALA A 171 4.17 11.16 -27.70
N ASN A 172 5.27 11.57 -27.09
CA ASN A 172 5.37 12.78 -26.25
C ASN A 172 4.31 12.89 -25.15
N THR A 173 3.77 11.73 -24.73
CA THR A 173 2.75 11.65 -23.66
C THR A 173 3.33 10.94 -22.47
N PRO A 174 3.40 11.59 -21.29
CA PRO A 174 3.81 10.91 -20.06
C PRO A 174 2.80 9.85 -19.68
N ILE A 175 3.27 8.62 -19.54
CA ILE A 175 2.44 7.48 -19.14
C ILE A 175 3.01 6.78 -17.92
N SER A 176 2.15 6.06 -17.23
CA SER A 176 2.54 5.11 -16.19
C SER A 176 1.96 3.73 -16.47
N ILE A 177 2.61 2.72 -15.92
CA ILE A 177 2.30 1.30 -16.14
C ILE A 177 1.92 0.66 -14.82
N GLN A 178 0.82 -0.07 -14.81
CA GLN A 178 0.32 -0.76 -13.64
C GLN A 178 0.10 -2.23 -13.96
N PRO A 179 0.93 -3.16 -13.44
CA PRO A 179 0.75 -4.59 -13.59
C PRO A 179 -0.53 -5.06 -12.90
N LEU A 180 -1.33 -5.86 -13.59
CA LEU A 180 -2.62 -6.37 -13.12
C LEU A 180 -2.62 -7.89 -13.00
N ASP A 181 -3.31 -8.40 -11.99
CA ASP A 181 -3.63 -9.81 -11.85
C ASP A 181 -4.78 -10.26 -12.79
N LYS A 182 -5.22 -11.51 -12.64
CA LYS A 182 -6.32 -12.09 -13.42
C LYS A 182 -7.67 -11.40 -13.21
N ASP A 183 -7.87 -10.78 -12.05
CA ASP A 183 -9.11 -10.12 -11.66
C ASP A 183 -9.10 -8.62 -12.03
N GLY A 184 -7.96 -8.11 -12.50
CA GLY A 184 -7.76 -6.71 -12.89
C GLY A 184 -7.33 -5.82 -11.72
N ALA A 185 -6.97 -6.40 -10.57
CA ALA A 185 -6.40 -5.68 -9.44
C ALA A 185 -4.90 -5.44 -9.64
N ALA A 186 -4.40 -4.27 -9.20
CA ALA A 186 -3.01 -3.92 -9.36
C ALA A 186 -2.11 -4.71 -8.40
N ILE A 187 -1.01 -5.20 -8.94
CA ILE A 187 0.09 -5.83 -8.19
C ILE A 187 1.09 -4.79 -7.71
N GLN A 188 1.34 -3.78 -8.55
CA GLN A 188 2.30 -2.73 -8.27
C GLN A 188 1.83 -1.41 -8.88
N TRP A 189 2.38 -0.31 -8.41
CA TRP A 189 2.09 1.02 -8.88
C TRP A 189 3.37 1.78 -9.24
N MET A 190 3.53 2.11 -10.53
CA MET A 190 4.56 3.03 -10.99
C MET A 190 4.18 4.45 -10.58
N ARG A 191 4.90 5.03 -9.61
CA ARG A 191 4.65 6.39 -9.10
C ARG A 191 5.34 7.50 -9.89
N SER A 192 6.13 7.11 -10.89
CA SER A 192 6.75 7.98 -11.86
C SER A 192 6.11 7.77 -13.23
N TRP A 193 6.71 8.33 -14.25
CA TRP A 193 6.24 8.19 -15.62
C TRP A 193 7.40 8.00 -16.59
N LEU A 194 7.08 7.47 -17.74
CA LEU A 194 7.96 7.44 -18.91
C LEU A 194 7.30 8.18 -20.07
N THR A 195 8.14 8.67 -20.99
CA THR A 195 7.66 9.34 -22.22
C THR A 195 8.47 8.82 -23.39
N GLY A 196 7.80 8.33 -24.43
CA GLY A 196 8.43 7.94 -25.69
C GLY A 196 8.37 9.06 -26.71
N MET A 197 9.47 9.31 -27.42
CA MET A 197 9.52 10.24 -28.54
C MET A 197 8.85 9.65 -29.79
N PRO A 198 8.46 10.47 -30.79
CA PRO A 198 7.87 9.97 -32.03
C PRO A 198 8.70 8.88 -32.70
N GLY A 199 8.13 7.70 -32.86
CA GLY A 199 8.76 6.53 -33.46
C GLY A 199 9.88 5.88 -32.64
N GLU A 200 10.08 6.30 -31.41
CA GLU A 200 11.05 5.72 -30.47
C GLU A 200 10.61 4.37 -29.95
N ILE A 201 11.58 3.51 -29.64
CA ILE A 201 11.36 2.30 -28.83
C ILE A 201 11.97 2.55 -27.44
N VAL A 202 11.12 2.66 -26.46
CA VAL A 202 11.50 2.76 -25.06
C VAL A 202 11.57 1.34 -24.49
N SER A 203 12.69 0.96 -23.92
CA SER A 203 12.90 -0.39 -23.38
C SER A 203 13.04 -0.35 -21.86
N CYS A 204 12.35 -1.24 -21.18
CA CYS A 204 12.50 -1.54 -19.76
C CYS A 204 12.93 -2.99 -19.60
N VAL A 205 13.85 -3.26 -18.66
CA VAL A 205 14.21 -4.64 -18.31
C VAL A 205 13.06 -5.29 -17.56
N GLY A 206 12.53 -4.58 -16.57
CA GLY A 206 11.44 -5.08 -15.72
C GLY A 206 10.74 -3.98 -14.94
N CYS A 207 10.30 -4.31 -13.73
CA CYS A 207 9.64 -3.37 -12.83
C CYS A 207 10.63 -2.86 -11.77
N HIS A 208 11.14 -1.65 -11.96
CA HIS A 208 12.14 -1.01 -11.10
C HIS A 208 13.44 -1.82 -11.00
N GLU A 209 14.06 -2.05 -12.15
CA GLU A 209 15.36 -2.69 -12.25
C GLU A 209 16.47 -1.85 -11.64
N ASP A 210 17.55 -2.51 -11.19
CA ASP A 210 18.74 -1.86 -10.66
C ASP A 210 19.48 -1.14 -11.80
N GLN A 211 19.65 0.18 -11.68
CA GLN A 211 20.37 1.02 -12.64
C GLN A 211 21.87 0.68 -12.79
N ASN A 212 22.44 -0.07 -11.85
CA ASN A 212 23.83 -0.52 -11.87
C ASN A 212 23.98 -1.92 -12.49
N SER A 213 22.89 -2.58 -12.87
CA SER A 213 22.90 -3.87 -13.53
C SER A 213 22.72 -3.74 -15.04
N ILE A 214 23.44 -4.57 -15.80
CA ILE A 214 23.26 -4.67 -17.25
C ILE A 214 22.38 -5.88 -17.50
N PRO A 215 21.19 -5.69 -18.15
CA PRO A 215 20.33 -6.82 -18.46
C PRO A 215 21.01 -7.77 -19.45
N ILE A 216 20.87 -9.06 -19.22
CA ILE A 216 21.28 -10.06 -20.18
C ILE A 216 20.32 -10.01 -21.36
N PRO A 217 20.80 -9.71 -22.60
CA PRO A 217 19.93 -9.72 -23.76
C PRO A 217 19.34 -11.11 -23.99
N LYS A 218 18.03 -11.21 -24.02
CA LYS A 218 17.33 -12.45 -24.35
C LYS A 218 16.25 -12.20 -25.40
N ARG A 219 16.04 -13.18 -26.27
CA ARG A 219 14.93 -13.16 -27.21
C ARG A 219 13.66 -13.50 -26.43
N THR A 220 12.68 -12.61 -26.43
CA THR A 220 11.42 -12.76 -25.71
C THR A 220 10.27 -13.07 -26.68
N ILE A 221 9.16 -13.59 -26.15
CA ILE A 221 7.95 -13.86 -26.95
C ILE A 221 7.44 -12.56 -27.56
N ALA A 222 7.39 -11.47 -26.80
CA ALA A 222 6.93 -10.17 -27.29
C ALA A 222 7.84 -9.60 -28.39
N SER A 223 9.18 -9.75 -28.26
CA SER A 223 10.11 -9.23 -29.25
C SER A 223 10.03 -9.92 -30.63
N ALA A 224 9.39 -11.08 -30.69
CA ALA A 224 9.15 -11.82 -31.95
C ALA A 224 7.80 -11.47 -32.61
N LYS A 225 7.01 -10.57 -31.97
CA LYS A 225 5.65 -10.17 -32.42
C LYS A 225 5.64 -8.70 -32.85
N GLN A 226 4.58 -8.30 -33.51
CA GLN A 226 4.31 -6.87 -33.73
C GLN A 226 3.82 -6.22 -32.42
N ALA A 227 4.16 -4.93 -32.26
CA ALA A 227 3.68 -4.17 -31.11
C ALA A 227 2.15 -4.13 -31.08
N ARG A 228 1.59 -4.46 -29.93
CA ARG A 228 0.13 -4.46 -29.72
C ARG A 228 -0.38 -3.03 -29.55
N ARG A 229 -1.54 -2.74 -30.01
CA ARG A 229 -2.31 -1.55 -29.60
C ARG A 229 -2.95 -1.82 -28.26
N LEU A 230 -3.15 -0.76 -27.47
CA LEU A 230 -3.87 -0.84 -26.22
C LEU A 230 -5.35 -1.19 -26.49
N GLU A 231 -5.90 -2.09 -25.70
CA GLU A 231 -7.34 -2.34 -25.62
C GLU A 231 -7.98 -1.19 -24.84
N THR A 232 -8.72 -0.34 -25.56
CA THR A 232 -9.38 0.82 -24.96
C THR A 232 -10.51 0.40 -24.03
N PRO A 233 -10.75 1.12 -22.91
CA PRO A 233 -11.89 0.85 -22.04
C PRO A 233 -13.24 1.00 -22.79
N GLU A 234 -14.26 0.30 -22.35
CA GLU A 234 -15.62 0.54 -22.80
C GLU A 234 -16.01 2.01 -22.61
N GLY A 235 -16.69 2.59 -23.61
CA GLY A 235 -17.02 4.02 -23.61
C GLY A 235 -15.85 4.93 -23.90
N GLY A 236 -14.71 4.39 -24.34
CA GLY A 236 -13.54 5.15 -24.80
C GLY A 236 -12.53 5.51 -23.74
N VAL A 237 -11.45 6.12 -24.22
CA VAL A 237 -10.37 6.64 -23.36
C VAL A 237 -10.88 7.87 -22.60
N ARG A 238 -10.66 7.89 -21.28
CA ARG A 238 -11.16 8.97 -20.43
C ARG A 238 -10.43 9.04 -19.09
N PRO A 239 -10.47 10.21 -18.44
CA PRO A 239 -10.08 10.32 -17.04
C PRO A 239 -11.09 9.59 -16.15
N PHE A 240 -10.59 8.99 -15.08
CA PHE A 240 -11.40 8.25 -14.13
C PHE A 240 -12.05 9.21 -13.13
N THR A 241 -13.38 9.17 -12.97
CA THR A 241 -14.12 10.01 -12.02
C THR A 241 -14.97 9.16 -11.08
N PHE A 242 -15.05 9.54 -9.81
CA PHE A 242 -15.89 8.83 -8.84
C PHE A 242 -17.36 8.81 -9.27
N ARG A 243 -17.89 9.95 -9.69
CA ARG A 243 -19.32 10.12 -10.00
C ARG A 243 -19.81 9.30 -11.19
N LEU A 244 -18.98 9.08 -12.21
CA LEU A 244 -19.38 8.34 -13.41
C LEU A 244 -19.00 6.86 -13.37
N GLU A 245 -17.99 6.51 -12.59
CA GLU A 245 -17.49 5.12 -12.52
C GLU A 245 -17.97 4.42 -11.24
N VAL A 246 -17.69 4.98 -10.08
CA VAL A 246 -17.91 4.32 -8.78
C VAL A 246 -19.33 4.50 -8.26
N GLN A 247 -19.88 5.71 -8.35
CA GLN A 247 -21.23 5.97 -7.83
C GLN A 247 -22.29 5.05 -8.46
N PRO A 248 -22.27 4.77 -9.78
CA PRO A 248 -23.20 3.80 -10.37
C PRO A 248 -23.06 2.38 -9.81
N VAL A 249 -21.85 1.96 -9.43
CA VAL A 249 -21.62 0.66 -8.76
C VAL A 249 -22.29 0.66 -7.38
N LEU A 250 -22.13 1.75 -6.61
CA LEU A 250 -22.78 1.89 -5.32
C LEU A 250 -24.31 1.92 -5.43
N ASP A 251 -24.84 2.63 -6.43
CA ASP A 251 -26.28 2.75 -6.68
C ASP A 251 -26.92 1.39 -6.97
N ARG A 252 -26.23 0.53 -7.74
CA ARG A 252 -26.72 -0.82 -8.08
C ARG A 252 -26.61 -1.81 -6.93
N ASN A 253 -25.49 -1.81 -6.21
CA ASN A 253 -25.14 -2.92 -5.32
C ASN A 253 -25.26 -2.58 -3.83
N CYS A 254 -25.25 -1.29 -3.43
CA CYS A 254 -25.09 -0.89 -2.04
C CYS A 254 -26.24 -0.03 -1.49
N VAL A 255 -26.77 0.92 -2.29
CA VAL A 255 -27.71 1.95 -1.83
C VAL A 255 -29.05 1.36 -1.35
N SER A 256 -29.48 0.20 -1.84
CA SER A 256 -30.70 -0.47 -1.35
C SER A 256 -30.66 -0.70 0.17
N CYS A 257 -29.50 -0.98 0.72
CA CYS A 257 -29.27 -1.13 2.17
C CYS A 257 -28.66 0.13 2.79
N HIS A 258 -27.60 0.68 2.16
CA HIS A 258 -26.81 1.81 2.65
C HIS A 258 -27.40 3.16 2.22
N ASN A 259 -28.56 3.53 2.77
CA ASN A 259 -29.36 4.70 2.40
C ASN A 259 -29.63 5.66 3.57
N GLY A 260 -28.85 5.58 4.64
CA GLY A 260 -28.98 6.43 5.82
C GLY A 260 -30.22 6.13 6.70
N LYS A 261 -31.03 5.10 6.33
CA LYS A 261 -32.18 4.65 7.11
C LYS A 261 -32.05 3.18 7.52
N ASN A 262 -31.64 2.32 6.56
CA ASN A 262 -31.57 0.87 6.76
C ASN A 262 -30.23 0.45 7.34
N ALA A 263 -29.15 1.00 6.83
CA ALA A 263 -27.80 0.74 7.31
C ALA A 263 -26.88 1.95 7.08
N GLU A 264 -25.90 2.08 7.95
CA GLU A 264 -24.78 2.99 7.80
C GLU A 264 -23.55 2.23 7.21
N PRO A 265 -22.68 2.91 6.47
CA PRO A 265 -22.75 4.32 6.04
C PRO A 265 -23.73 4.56 4.88
N ASP A 266 -24.16 5.82 4.69
CA ASP A 266 -25.04 6.23 3.57
C ASP A 266 -24.19 6.41 2.29
N PHE A 267 -24.59 5.71 1.20
CA PHE A 267 -23.91 5.77 -0.09
C PHE A 267 -24.74 6.43 -1.21
N ARG A 268 -25.83 7.10 -0.86
CA ARG A 268 -26.63 7.81 -1.87
C ARG A 268 -25.83 8.95 -2.52
N LYS A 269 -26.08 9.16 -3.80
CA LYS A 269 -25.51 10.28 -4.58
C LYS A 269 -26.13 11.63 -4.19
N ASP A 270 -25.50 12.70 -4.69
CA ASP A 270 -26.00 14.10 -4.61
C ASP A 270 -26.14 14.67 -3.18
N GLN A 271 -25.45 14.08 -2.23
CA GLN A 271 -25.31 14.63 -0.90
C GLN A 271 -23.95 15.31 -0.78
N MET A 272 -23.86 16.53 -1.32
CA MET A 272 -22.61 17.28 -1.34
C MET A 272 -22.24 17.78 0.05
N VAL A 273 -21.01 17.50 0.45
CA VAL A 273 -20.44 17.96 1.70
C VAL A 273 -19.21 18.83 1.42
N THR A 274 -19.15 19.97 2.09
CA THR A 274 -17.99 20.82 2.03
C THR A 274 -16.89 20.25 2.92
N TYR A 275 -15.85 19.70 2.32
CA TYR A 275 -14.65 19.27 3.00
C TYR A 275 -13.76 20.49 3.27
N LYS A 276 -13.63 20.87 4.52
CA LYS A 276 -12.80 21.98 4.97
C LYS A 276 -11.46 21.45 5.40
N ARG A 277 -10.44 21.66 4.60
CA ARG A 277 -9.06 21.50 5.01
C ARG A 277 -8.63 22.72 5.82
N GLY A 278 -7.85 22.52 6.89
CA GLY A 278 -7.47 23.51 7.87
C GLY A 278 -6.93 24.86 7.35
N ILE A 279 -6.46 25.68 8.27
CA ILE A 279 -6.24 27.13 8.21
C ILE A 279 -5.42 27.64 7.00
N LEU A 280 -4.61 26.80 6.35
CA LEU A 280 -3.72 27.24 5.28
C LEU A 280 -4.34 27.26 3.89
N THR A 281 -5.49 26.65 3.66
CA THR A 281 -6.16 26.68 2.36
C THR A 281 -7.58 27.17 2.50
N LYS A 282 -7.88 28.35 1.96
CA LYS A 282 -9.23 28.93 1.84
C LYS A 282 -10.13 28.20 0.82
N ILE A 283 -9.72 27.01 0.37
CA ILE A 283 -10.42 26.29 -0.69
C ILE A 283 -11.37 25.29 -0.03
N ASN A 284 -12.66 25.59 -0.09
CA ASN A 284 -13.70 24.65 0.26
C ASN A 284 -13.84 23.64 -0.89
N LYS A 285 -13.56 22.37 -0.64
CA LYS A 285 -13.77 21.29 -1.61
C LYS A 285 -15.10 20.62 -1.34
N GLN A 286 -15.80 20.30 -2.39
CA GLN A 286 -17.07 19.61 -2.28
C GLN A 286 -16.92 18.18 -2.81
N TYR A 287 -17.31 17.23 -1.98
CA TYR A 287 -17.36 15.82 -2.32
C TYR A 287 -18.75 15.26 -2.03
N ASP A 288 -19.13 14.20 -2.72
CA ASP A 288 -20.31 13.44 -2.30
C ASP A 288 -20.06 12.77 -0.93
N GLN A 289 -21.08 12.74 -0.10
CA GLN A 289 -20.99 12.04 1.19
C GLN A 289 -20.68 10.56 1.00
N SER A 290 -21.17 9.94 -0.07
CA SER A 290 -20.86 8.55 -0.44
C SER A 290 -19.35 8.32 -0.64
N TYR A 291 -18.66 9.27 -1.30
CA TYR A 291 -17.21 9.22 -1.47
C TYR A 291 -16.48 9.26 -0.13
N LEU A 292 -16.87 10.19 0.76
CA LEU A 292 -16.29 10.31 2.09
C LEU A 292 -16.54 9.06 2.94
N ASN A 293 -17.75 8.53 2.87
CA ASN A 293 -18.18 7.35 3.61
C ASN A 293 -17.51 6.05 3.15
N LEU A 294 -17.09 5.99 1.87
CA LEU A 294 -16.40 4.83 1.31
C LEU A 294 -14.91 4.81 1.67
N HIS A 295 -14.31 5.97 1.88
CA HIS A 295 -12.88 6.16 2.13
C HIS A 295 -12.31 5.33 3.29
N PRO A 296 -12.98 5.19 4.46
CA PRO A 296 -12.51 4.39 5.58
C PRO A 296 -12.29 2.90 5.26
N TYR A 297 -12.86 2.40 4.17
CA TYR A 297 -12.78 1.01 3.75
C TYR A 297 -11.73 0.77 2.65
N VAL A 298 -11.02 1.83 2.25
CA VAL A 298 -10.03 1.78 1.18
C VAL A 298 -8.62 1.82 1.75
N TYR A 299 -7.80 0.85 1.38
CA TYR A 299 -6.40 0.80 1.75
C TYR A 299 -5.53 1.19 0.57
N ARG A 300 -4.97 2.35 0.63
CA ARG A 300 -4.12 2.93 -0.41
C ARG A 300 -2.99 3.72 0.20
N GLN A 301 -1.98 3.95 -0.59
CA GLN A 301 -0.89 4.83 -0.20
C GLN A 301 -1.34 6.29 -0.30
N GLY A 302 -1.08 7.07 0.75
CA GLY A 302 -1.16 8.53 0.67
C GLY A 302 -0.02 9.09 -0.21
N PRO A 303 -0.08 10.36 -0.59
CA PRO A 303 1.06 11.04 -1.20
C PRO A 303 2.23 11.03 -0.21
N GLU A 304 3.44 10.85 -0.69
CA GLU A 304 4.67 10.91 0.12
C GLU A 304 4.75 9.90 1.28
N SER A 305 4.06 8.79 1.17
CA SER A 305 3.99 7.83 2.28
C SER A 305 5.21 6.93 2.41
N ASP A 306 6.01 6.75 1.36
CA ASP A 306 7.24 5.97 1.39
C ASP A 306 8.25 6.46 0.35
N ILE A 307 9.53 6.47 0.73
CA ILE A 307 10.66 6.78 -0.15
C ILE A 307 11.20 5.54 -0.86
N TYR A 308 10.78 4.36 -0.42
CA TYR A 308 11.23 3.08 -0.98
C TYR A 308 10.27 2.57 -2.06
N VAL A 309 10.75 1.62 -2.85
CA VAL A 309 9.88 0.83 -3.72
C VAL A 309 8.93 0.02 -2.84
N LEU A 310 7.63 0.14 -3.13
CA LEU A 310 6.60 -0.60 -2.41
C LEU A 310 6.77 -2.10 -2.64
N LYS A 311 6.44 -2.90 -1.65
CA LYS A 311 6.32 -4.35 -1.87
C LYS A 311 5.09 -4.64 -2.73
N PRO A 312 5.18 -5.62 -3.64
CA PRO A 312 4.04 -5.98 -4.49
C PRO A 312 2.80 -6.31 -3.67
N ALA A 313 1.65 -5.80 -4.08
CA ALA A 313 0.35 -5.96 -3.42
C ALA A 313 0.35 -5.59 -1.92
N GLU A 314 1.25 -4.71 -1.47
CA GLU A 314 1.29 -4.21 -0.08
C GLU A 314 0.11 -3.27 0.19
N PHE A 315 -0.23 -2.45 -0.78
CA PHE A 315 -1.36 -1.52 -0.77
C PHE A 315 -2.41 -1.95 -1.81
N HIS A 316 -3.28 -1.04 -2.19
CA HIS A 316 -4.23 -1.18 -3.29
C HIS A 316 -5.51 -1.97 -2.98
N ALA A 317 -6.24 -2.28 -4.04
CA ALA A 317 -7.54 -2.92 -3.99
C ALA A 317 -7.48 -4.28 -3.26
N SER A 318 -6.49 -5.10 -3.55
CA SER A 318 -6.38 -6.45 -2.97
C SER A 318 -6.30 -6.47 -1.44
N ASN A 319 -5.84 -5.39 -0.81
CA ASN A 319 -5.71 -5.25 0.65
C ASN A 319 -6.79 -4.36 1.26
N SER A 320 -7.65 -3.76 0.45
CA SER A 320 -8.72 -2.89 0.94
C SER A 320 -9.83 -3.67 1.62
N GLU A 321 -10.29 -3.15 2.76
CA GLU A 321 -11.39 -3.74 3.53
C GLU A 321 -12.65 -3.88 2.68
N LEU A 322 -12.99 -2.87 1.86
CA LEU A 322 -14.11 -2.91 0.92
C LEU A 322 -14.09 -4.17 0.07
N ILE A 323 -12.97 -4.46 -0.57
CA ILE A 323 -12.84 -5.61 -1.46
C ILE A 323 -12.96 -6.93 -0.69
N ARG A 324 -12.32 -7.02 0.48
CA ARG A 324 -12.42 -8.22 1.33
C ARG A 324 -13.84 -8.50 1.81
N ILE A 325 -14.58 -7.46 2.19
CA ILE A 325 -15.99 -7.57 2.61
C ILE A 325 -16.84 -8.13 1.46
N LEU A 326 -16.68 -7.57 0.26
CA LEU A 326 -17.45 -7.98 -0.91
C LEU A 326 -17.11 -9.40 -1.34
N GLN A 327 -15.83 -9.77 -1.40
CA GLN A 327 -15.38 -11.13 -1.72
C GLN A 327 -15.82 -12.18 -0.69
N ALA A 328 -15.99 -11.79 0.57
CA ALA A 328 -16.49 -12.67 1.63
C ALA A 328 -18.03 -12.86 1.59
N GLY A 329 -18.74 -12.20 0.69
CA GLY A 329 -20.19 -12.31 0.56
C GLY A 329 -20.95 -11.42 1.56
N HIS A 330 -20.80 -10.11 1.45
CA HIS A 330 -21.44 -9.13 2.31
C HIS A 330 -22.98 -9.22 2.27
N HIS A 331 -23.57 -9.77 3.33
CA HIS A 331 -25.04 -9.97 3.48
C HIS A 331 -25.72 -10.65 2.27
N GLY A 332 -25.00 -11.49 1.52
CA GLY A 332 -25.52 -12.17 0.35
C GLY A 332 -25.55 -11.31 -0.92
N VAL A 333 -24.90 -10.16 -0.91
CA VAL A 333 -24.71 -9.35 -2.12
C VAL A 333 -23.59 -9.95 -2.96
N GLU A 334 -23.92 -10.26 -4.21
CA GLU A 334 -22.96 -10.67 -5.23
C GLU A 334 -22.73 -9.50 -6.19
N VAL A 335 -21.56 -8.87 -6.10
CA VAL A 335 -21.18 -7.76 -6.97
C VAL A 335 -20.68 -8.32 -8.31
N PRO A 336 -21.24 -7.90 -9.46
CA PRO A 336 -20.77 -8.32 -10.77
C PRO A 336 -19.27 -8.08 -10.99
N GLU A 337 -18.62 -8.93 -11.77
CA GLU A 337 -17.17 -8.86 -12.02
C GLU A 337 -16.75 -7.50 -12.59
N GLU A 338 -17.55 -6.92 -13.50
CA GLU A 338 -17.30 -5.60 -14.08
C GLU A 338 -17.30 -4.49 -13.00
N ASP A 339 -18.27 -4.54 -12.08
CA ASP A 339 -18.38 -3.61 -10.96
C ASP A 339 -17.21 -3.78 -9.99
N MET A 340 -16.79 -5.02 -9.73
CA MET A 340 -15.57 -5.28 -8.93
C MET A 340 -14.33 -4.72 -9.59
N ARG A 341 -14.15 -4.88 -10.90
CA ARG A 341 -13.03 -4.30 -11.66
C ARG A 341 -13.02 -2.78 -11.60
N THR A 342 -14.18 -2.15 -11.60
CA THR A 342 -14.32 -0.69 -11.44
C THR A 342 -13.85 -0.26 -10.05
N LEU A 343 -14.24 -0.97 -9.00
CA LEU A 343 -13.76 -0.69 -7.63
C LEU A 343 -12.26 -0.92 -7.50
N TYR A 344 -11.71 -1.98 -8.10
CA TYR A 344 -10.27 -2.21 -8.15
C TYR A 344 -9.57 -1.02 -8.82
N ALA A 345 -10.02 -0.63 -10.02
CA ALA A 345 -9.41 0.47 -10.75
C ALA A 345 -9.44 1.79 -9.93
N TRP A 346 -10.56 2.10 -9.29
CA TRP A 346 -10.68 3.29 -8.45
C TRP A 346 -9.64 3.33 -7.31
N ILE A 347 -9.55 2.25 -6.56
CA ILE A 347 -8.60 2.15 -5.43
C ILE A 347 -7.17 2.20 -5.94
N ASP A 348 -6.88 1.46 -7.01
CA ASP A 348 -5.55 1.32 -7.60
C ASP A 348 -5.07 2.59 -8.31
N LEU A 349 -5.97 3.48 -8.68
CA LEU A 349 -5.68 4.84 -9.16
C LEU A 349 -5.58 5.87 -8.02
N ASN A 350 -5.53 5.41 -6.78
CA ASN A 350 -5.45 6.19 -5.56
C ASN A 350 -6.73 6.97 -5.21
N ALA A 351 -7.89 6.35 -5.47
CA ALA A 351 -9.23 6.81 -5.12
C ALA A 351 -9.53 8.25 -5.55
N PRO A 352 -9.39 8.61 -6.84
CA PRO A 352 -9.70 9.95 -7.33
C PRO A 352 -11.20 10.24 -7.23
N TYR A 353 -11.54 11.53 -7.02
CA TYR A 353 -12.91 12.02 -7.11
C TYR A 353 -13.16 12.76 -8.42
N TYR A 354 -12.30 13.75 -8.73
CA TYR A 354 -12.35 14.52 -9.96
C TYR A 354 -11.48 13.88 -11.05
N GLY A 355 -11.91 14.01 -12.30
CA GLY A 355 -11.21 13.52 -13.49
C GLY A 355 -10.54 14.59 -14.34
N ALA A 356 -10.72 15.88 -14.01
CA ALA A 356 -10.04 16.98 -14.69
C ALA A 356 -9.83 18.17 -13.75
N PHE A 357 -8.74 18.90 -13.94
CA PHE A 357 -8.47 20.12 -13.17
C PHE A 357 -9.51 21.21 -13.42
N THR A 358 -10.15 21.18 -14.56
CA THR A 358 -11.24 22.12 -14.91
C THR A 358 -12.53 21.87 -14.11
N GLN A 359 -12.67 20.72 -13.47
CA GLN A 359 -13.74 20.42 -12.51
C GLN A 359 -13.44 20.99 -11.11
N ILE A 360 -12.21 21.42 -10.89
CA ILE A 360 -11.74 22.03 -9.64
C ILE A 360 -11.64 23.53 -9.91
N ASP A 361 -12.22 24.36 -9.05
CA ASP A 361 -12.18 25.80 -9.21
C ASP A 361 -10.74 26.31 -9.35
N LEU A 362 -10.41 26.81 -10.53
CA LEU A 362 -9.15 27.50 -10.77
C LEU A 362 -9.18 28.85 -10.04
N LYS A 363 -8.06 29.24 -9.46
CA LYS A 363 -7.95 30.56 -8.81
C LYS A 363 -8.25 31.67 -9.83
N PRO A 364 -8.90 32.76 -9.44
CA PRO A 364 -9.19 33.88 -10.35
C PRO A 364 -7.93 34.49 -11.02
N GLN A 365 -6.77 34.33 -10.35
CA GLN A 365 -5.47 34.78 -10.85
C GLN A 365 -4.83 33.80 -11.85
N SER A 366 -5.39 32.64 -12.07
CA SER A 366 -4.86 31.67 -13.04
C SER A 366 -4.86 32.30 -14.43
N PRO A 367 -3.78 32.10 -15.22
CA PRO A 367 -3.70 32.66 -16.56
C PRO A 367 -4.89 32.24 -17.43
N LYS A 368 -5.55 33.19 -18.05
CA LYS A 368 -6.64 32.92 -19.00
C LYS A 368 -6.10 32.13 -20.20
N GLY A 369 -6.88 31.18 -20.69
CA GLY A 369 -6.54 30.39 -21.87
C GLY A 369 -5.46 29.32 -21.67
N GLN A 370 -4.99 29.08 -20.45
CA GLN A 370 -3.96 28.04 -20.21
C GLN A 370 -4.45 26.62 -20.55
N VAL A 371 -5.74 26.34 -20.37
CA VAL A 371 -6.36 25.04 -20.70
C VAL A 371 -6.28 24.82 -22.21
N GLU A 372 -6.78 25.80 -22.99
CA GLU A 372 -6.74 25.77 -24.45
C GLU A 372 -5.30 25.68 -24.97
N ARG A 373 -4.40 26.50 -24.42
CA ARG A 373 -2.98 26.47 -24.80
C ARG A 373 -2.34 25.11 -24.56
N ARG A 374 -2.72 24.41 -23.49
CA ARG A 374 -2.23 23.04 -23.22
C ARG A 374 -2.75 22.06 -24.25
N MET A 375 -4.04 22.14 -24.62
CA MET A 375 -4.62 21.30 -25.66
C MET A 375 -3.93 21.50 -27.01
N GLU A 376 -3.66 22.76 -27.40
CA GLU A 376 -2.91 23.12 -28.63
C GLU A 376 -1.48 22.54 -28.61
N LEU A 377 -0.79 22.64 -27.47
CA LEU A 377 0.57 22.10 -27.32
C LEU A 377 0.58 20.57 -27.34
N ALA A 378 -0.39 19.93 -26.71
CA ALA A 378 -0.54 18.48 -26.77
C ALA A 378 -0.79 18.03 -28.21
N GLU A 379 -1.71 18.65 -28.93
CA GLU A 379 -1.98 18.36 -30.34
C GLU A 379 -0.74 18.59 -31.23
N LYS A 380 -0.01 19.69 -31.00
CA LYS A 380 1.21 20.00 -31.76
C LYS A 380 2.31 18.96 -31.58
N TYR A 381 2.55 18.51 -30.35
CA TYR A 381 3.71 17.66 -30.02
C TYR A 381 3.41 16.18 -29.93
N SER A 382 2.20 15.76 -29.53
CA SER A 382 1.77 14.35 -29.48
C SER A 382 0.87 13.95 -30.66
N GLY A 383 0.40 14.93 -31.45
CA GLY A 383 -0.55 14.70 -32.55
C GLY A 383 -1.97 14.38 -32.08
N VAL A 384 -2.27 14.52 -30.79
CA VAL A 384 -3.58 14.25 -30.20
C VAL A 384 -4.04 15.46 -29.39
N ARG A 385 -5.19 16.03 -29.76
CA ARG A 385 -5.85 17.04 -28.94
C ARG A 385 -6.63 16.34 -27.83
N VAL A 386 -6.18 16.50 -26.61
CA VAL A 386 -6.82 15.88 -25.44
C VAL A 386 -7.64 16.92 -24.71
N ASP A 387 -8.96 16.77 -24.76
CA ASP A 387 -9.92 17.56 -24.00
C ASP A 387 -10.55 16.70 -22.91
N TRP A 388 -10.02 16.80 -21.70
CA TRP A 388 -10.41 16.01 -20.55
C TRP A 388 -11.88 16.20 -20.16
N GLN A 389 -12.41 17.41 -20.27
CA GLN A 389 -13.84 17.68 -20.00
C GLN A 389 -14.75 17.05 -21.03
N LYS A 390 -14.37 17.16 -22.31
CA LYS A 390 -15.15 16.55 -23.40
C LYS A 390 -15.18 15.03 -23.26
N GLU A 391 -14.07 14.40 -22.95
CA GLU A 391 -14.02 12.94 -22.74
C GLU A 391 -14.92 12.50 -21.58
N ILE A 392 -14.97 13.27 -20.47
CA ILE A 392 -15.88 13.01 -19.37
C ILE A 392 -17.33 13.16 -19.79
N ALA A 393 -17.66 14.19 -20.58
CA ALA A 393 -19.01 14.41 -21.08
C ALA A 393 -19.43 13.33 -22.08
N ASP A 394 -18.56 12.99 -23.02
CA ASP A 394 -18.81 11.92 -24.02
C ASP A 394 -19.08 10.58 -23.30
N TYR A 395 -18.34 10.27 -22.23
CA TYR A 395 -18.59 9.07 -21.45
C TYR A 395 -19.90 9.12 -20.68
N ALA A 396 -20.25 10.27 -20.11
CA ALA A 396 -21.54 10.45 -19.45
C ALA A 396 -22.72 10.22 -20.41
N ASP A 397 -22.58 10.66 -21.64
CA ASP A 397 -23.58 10.44 -22.68
C ASP A 397 -23.61 8.97 -23.15
N TRP A 398 -22.45 8.37 -23.32
CA TRP A 398 -22.33 6.92 -23.62
C TRP A 398 -23.01 6.07 -22.54
N LEU A 399 -22.83 6.38 -21.24
CA LEU A 399 -23.49 5.68 -20.14
C LEU A 399 -25.02 5.79 -20.24
N LYS A 400 -25.57 6.96 -20.59
CA LYS A 400 -27.01 7.16 -20.77
C LYS A 400 -27.55 6.31 -21.92
N GLU A 401 -26.79 6.12 -22.99
CA GLU A 401 -27.21 5.39 -24.17
C GLU A 401 -27.10 3.87 -24.01
N ASN A 402 -26.01 3.39 -23.40
CA ASN A 402 -25.64 1.98 -23.38
C ASN A 402 -25.98 1.26 -22.07
N LYS A 403 -26.03 1.95 -20.94
CA LYS A 403 -26.38 1.36 -19.64
C LYS A 403 -27.80 1.75 -19.16
N LYS A 404 -28.70 2.12 -20.09
CA LYS A 404 -30.09 2.49 -19.81
C LYS A 404 -30.98 1.34 -19.30
N ALA A 405 -30.60 0.10 -19.52
CA ALA A 405 -31.49 -1.03 -19.35
C ALA A 405 -31.38 -1.71 -17.96
N ASP A 406 -30.29 -1.51 -17.25
CA ASP A 406 -30.04 -2.25 -16.02
C ASP A 406 -30.32 -1.39 -14.76
N GLY A 407 -31.57 -0.94 -14.64
CA GLY A 407 -32.12 -0.61 -13.34
C GLY A 407 -31.54 0.59 -12.61
N ILE A 408 -31.28 1.75 -13.26
CA ILE A 408 -31.25 3.05 -12.57
C ILE A 408 -32.69 3.48 -12.21
N THR A 409 -33.54 2.56 -11.89
CA THR A 409 -34.81 2.77 -11.20
C THR A 409 -34.62 2.46 -9.71
N GLY A 410 -33.45 2.74 -9.20
CA GLY A 410 -33.10 2.56 -7.81
C GLY A 410 -33.42 3.81 -7.04
N ALA A 411 -34.45 3.74 -6.27
CA ALA A 411 -34.56 4.36 -4.96
C ALA A 411 -34.50 5.89 -4.86
N THR A 412 -35.21 6.59 -5.73
CA THR A 412 -35.89 7.82 -5.32
C THR A 412 -37.26 7.55 -4.69
N THR A 413 -37.76 6.34 -4.77
CA THR A 413 -38.98 5.90 -4.09
C THR A 413 -38.60 5.00 -2.93
N GLY A 414 -38.96 5.39 -1.71
CA GLY A 414 -38.60 4.67 -0.49
C GLY A 414 -39.33 3.31 -0.32
N GLU A 415 -39.17 2.44 -1.31
CA GLU A 415 -39.53 1.03 -1.13
C GLU A 415 -38.42 0.37 -0.32
N THR A 416 -38.75 0.04 0.90
CA THR A 416 -37.97 -0.81 1.79
C THR A 416 -37.75 -2.17 1.12
N VAL A 417 -36.56 -2.41 0.62
CA VAL A 417 -36.15 -3.78 0.37
C VAL A 417 -36.11 -4.45 1.74
N GLU A 418 -37.03 -5.38 1.97
CA GLU A 418 -36.95 -6.23 3.16
C GLU A 418 -35.59 -6.93 3.13
N ILE A 419 -34.69 -6.47 4.01
CA ILE A 419 -33.47 -7.21 4.30
C ILE A 419 -33.94 -8.60 4.68
N LYS A 420 -33.73 -9.60 3.83
CA LYS A 420 -34.00 -10.99 4.20
C LYS A 420 -33.19 -11.30 5.44
N LYS A 421 -33.77 -11.04 6.61
CA LYS A 421 -33.23 -11.56 7.86
C LYS A 421 -33.04 -13.05 7.65
N PRO A 422 -31.92 -13.63 8.07
CA PRO A 422 -31.68 -15.05 7.94
C PRO A 422 -32.94 -15.77 8.45
N THR A 423 -33.59 -16.52 7.57
CA THR A 423 -34.96 -17.04 7.71
C THR A 423 -35.11 -18.12 8.80
N LYS A 424 -34.03 -18.43 9.53
CA LYS A 424 -34.07 -19.27 10.73
C LYS A 424 -33.06 -18.74 11.76
N PRO A 425 -33.43 -18.56 13.01
CA PRO A 425 -32.45 -18.28 14.04
C PRO A 425 -31.43 -19.41 14.05
N VAL A 426 -30.16 -19.06 13.81
CA VAL A 426 -29.09 -20.04 13.88
C VAL A 426 -29.03 -20.56 15.33
N ARG A 427 -29.30 -21.83 15.54
CA ARG A 427 -29.26 -22.42 16.86
C ARG A 427 -27.84 -22.29 17.42
N PRO A 428 -27.68 -21.79 18.66
CA PRO A 428 -26.36 -21.66 19.26
C PRO A 428 -25.70 -23.04 19.35
N VAL A 429 -24.48 -23.11 18.87
CA VAL A 429 -23.64 -24.30 18.95
C VAL A 429 -23.22 -24.48 20.42
N LYS A 430 -23.49 -25.64 20.99
CA LYS A 430 -23.07 -25.97 22.36
C LYS A 430 -21.97 -27.02 22.33
N VAL A 431 -20.90 -26.78 23.07
CA VAL A 431 -19.78 -27.69 23.24
C VAL A 431 -19.63 -28.01 24.73
N LYS A 432 -19.64 -29.30 25.07
CA LYS A 432 -19.47 -29.72 26.46
C LYS A 432 -18.11 -29.26 27.00
N GLY A 433 -18.11 -28.55 28.14
CA GLY A 433 -16.90 -28.04 28.75
C GLY A 433 -16.32 -26.76 28.12
N PHE A 434 -17.10 -26.08 27.30
CA PHE A 434 -16.82 -24.75 26.76
C PHE A 434 -18.11 -23.89 26.81
N PRO A 435 -18.05 -22.60 27.20
CA PRO A 435 -16.86 -21.88 27.67
C PRO A 435 -16.41 -22.28 29.08
N PHE A 436 -15.25 -21.76 29.48
CA PHE A 436 -14.71 -21.95 30.85
C PHE A 436 -13.92 -20.71 31.28
N ASP A 437 -13.79 -20.51 32.57
CA ASP A 437 -13.16 -19.36 33.20
C ASP A 437 -11.62 -19.48 33.25
N THR A 438 -10.95 -18.41 33.64
CA THR A 438 -9.50 -18.32 33.80
C THR A 438 -8.94 -19.38 34.76
N GLN A 439 -9.63 -19.66 35.88
CA GLN A 439 -9.18 -20.68 36.85
C GLN A 439 -9.17 -22.07 36.22
N THR A 440 -10.22 -22.40 35.46
CA THR A 440 -10.30 -23.66 34.71
C THR A 440 -9.26 -23.72 33.59
N ALA A 441 -9.00 -22.61 32.89
CA ALA A 441 -7.97 -22.54 31.87
C ALA A 441 -6.59 -22.87 32.44
N THR A 442 -6.21 -22.19 33.51
CA THR A 442 -4.94 -22.41 34.23
C THR A 442 -4.83 -23.84 34.77
N ALA A 443 -5.89 -24.39 35.33
CA ALA A 443 -5.90 -25.78 35.83
C ALA A 443 -5.70 -26.80 34.71
N ARG A 444 -6.31 -26.60 33.53
CA ARG A 444 -6.11 -27.48 32.37
C ARG A 444 -4.68 -27.44 31.86
N GLN A 445 -4.05 -26.28 31.84
CA GLN A 445 -2.66 -26.10 31.43
C GLN A 445 -1.71 -26.77 32.45
N ALA A 446 -1.93 -26.55 33.72
CA ALA A 446 -1.13 -27.11 34.82
C ALA A 446 -1.25 -28.63 34.95
N ALA A 447 -2.14 -29.30 34.21
CA ALA A 447 -2.17 -30.77 34.12
C ALA A 447 -0.96 -31.36 33.38
N LYS A 448 -0.18 -30.55 32.66
CA LYS A 448 1.13 -30.86 32.09
C LYS A 448 2.20 -30.51 33.12
N ASP A 449 3.16 -31.41 33.36
CA ASP A 449 4.25 -31.20 34.34
C ASP A 449 5.12 -29.96 33.99
N GLU A 450 5.39 -29.75 32.69
CA GLU A 450 6.09 -28.59 32.19
C GLU A 450 5.13 -27.73 31.34
N THR A 451 4.93 -26.48 31.73
CA THR A 451 4.02 -25.56 31.03
C THR A 451 4.73 -24.47 30.21
N THR A 452 6.03 -24.34 30.39
CA THR A 452 6.88 -23.38 29.65
C THR A 452 8.12 -24.09 29.14
N ARG A 453 8.57 -23.72 27.95
CA ARG A 453 9.79 -24.27 27.34
C ARG A 453 10.49 -23.14 26.55
N ARG A 454 11.80 -23.27 26.42
CA ARG A 454 12.61 -22.36 25.62
C ARG A 454 13.26 -23.07 24.44
N LEU A 455 13.08 -22.52 23.26
CA LEU A 455 13.69 -23.01 22.03
C LEU A 455 14.82 -22.05 21.65
N THR A 456 16.04 -22.58 21.50
CA THR A 456 17.23 -21.77 21.18
C THR A 456 17.46 -21.74 19.69
N ILE A 457 17.59 -20.53 19.12
CA ILE A 457 17.96 -20.29 17.71
C ILE A 457 19.48 -20.12 17.61
N THR A 458 20.01 -19.22 18.43
CA THR A 458 21.46 -19.00 18.62
C THR A 458 21.73 -18.85 20.12
N PRO A 459 23.00 -18.83 20.58
CA PRO A 459 23.29 -18.67 22.02
C PRO A 459 22.57 -17.49 22.68
N ASP A 460 22.32 -16.42 21.93
CA ASP A 460 21.75 -15.17 22.45
C ASP A 460 20.29 -14.94 22.02
N VAL A 461 19.73 -15.76 21.13
CA VAL A 461 18.39 -15.58 20.57
C VAL A 461 17.53 -16.83 20.80
N HIS A 462 16.41 -16.64 21.49
CA HIS A 462 15.51 -17.69 21.91
C HIS A 462 14.06 -17.38 21.57
N ILE A 463 13.22 -18.44 21.54
CA ILE A 463 11.76 -18.34 21.47
C ILE A 463 11.21 -19.01 22.73
N ASP A 464 10.46 -18.26 23.53
CA ASP A 464 9.76 -18.82 24.69
C ASP A 464 8.43 -19.44 24.23
N LEU A 465 8.17 -20.66 24.68
CA LEU A 465 7.00 -21.45 24.36
C LEU A 465 6.15 -21.69 25.58
N VAL A 466 4.85 -21.78 25.39
CA VAL A 466 3.89 -22.16 26.44
C VAL A 466 3.03 -23.33 25.96
N TRP A 467 2.66 -24.22 26.89
CA TRP A 467 1.83 -25.37 26.59
C TRP A 467 0.36 -24.98 26.43
N ILE A 468 -0.26 -25.39 25.33
CA ILE A 468 -1.68 -25.23 25.05
C ILE A 468 -2.37 -26.60 25.12
N PRO A 469 -3.30 -26.81 26.07
CA PRO A 469 -3.95 -28.10 26.26
C PRO A 469 -4.94 -28.43 25.12
N ALA A 470 -5.14 -29.71 24.88
CA ALA A 470 -6.19 -30.21 23.98
C ALA A 470 -7.59 -29.80 24.43
N GLY A 471 -8.53 -29.69 23.49
CA GLY A 471 -9.92 -29.41 23.87
C GLY A 471 -10.86 -29.19 22.68
N SER A 472 -12.12 -28.93 23.02
CA SER A 472 -13.16 -28.63 22.04
C SER A 472 -13.81 -27.29 22.36
N PHE A 473 -14.14 -26.52 21.34
CA PHE A 473 -14.73 -25.19 21.49
C PHE A 473 -15.68 -24.83 20.35
N VAL A 474 -16.32 -23.69 20.44
CA VAL A 474 -17.10 -23.10 19.39
C VAL A 474 -16.18 -22.18 18.58
N MET A 475 -15.87 -22.59 17.36
CA MET A 475 -15.03 -21.83 16.42
C MET A 475 -15.89 -20.94 15.55
N GLY A 476 -15.38 -19.73 15.25
CA GLY A 476 -16.09 -18.72 14.49
C GLY A 476 -17.19 -18.01 15.28
N ASN A 477 -18.07 -17.32 14.57
CA ASN A 477 -19.27 -16.68 15.10
C ASN A 477 -20.38 -16.62 14.03
N ASN A 478 -21.58 -16.15 14.40
CA ASN A 478 -22.70 -16.01 13.47
C ASN A 478 -22.97 -14.55 13.06
N ARG A 479 -22.03 -13.64 13.35
CA ARG A 479 -22.15 -12.19 13.10
C ARG A 479 -21.28 -11.71 11.95
N THR A 480 -20.14 -12.35 11.75
CA THR A 480 -19.14 -11.96 10.76
C THR A 480 -19.16 -12.93 9.58
N PRO A 481 -19.40 -12.50 8.35
CA PRO A 481 -19.47 -13.38 7.17
C PRO A 481 -18.27 -14.31 7.03
N SER A 482 -17.04 -13.79 7.18
CA SER A 482 -15.81 -14.59 7.06
C SER A 482 -15.63 -15.66 8.13
N ALA A 483 -16.34 -15.53 9.26
CA ALA A 483 -16.26 -16.42 10.42
C ALA A 483 -17.57 -17.17 10.70
N SER A 484 -18.52 -17.17 9.78
CA SER A 484 -19.85 -17.76 9.91
C SER A 484 -20.01 -18.97 8.95
N PRO A 485 -20.80 -19.97 9.35
CA PRO A 485 -21.45 -20.16 10.63
C PRO A 485 -20.48 -20.62 11.73
N ALA A 486 -20.82 -20.34 13.00
CA ALA A 486 -20.14 -20.95 14.14
C ALA A 486 -20.34 -22.46 14.13
N PHE A 487 -19.31 -23.21 14.53
CA PHE A 487 -19.35 -24.68 14.56
C PHE A 487 -18.47 -25.25 15.68
N LYS A 488 -18.67 -26.52 16.01
CA LYS A 488 -17.81 -27.21 16.96
C LYS A 488 -16.48 -27.56 16.30
N ALA A 489 -15.36 -27.13 16.90
CA ALA A 489 -14.01 -27.49 16.51
C ALA A 489 -13.30 -28.27 17.63
N ASN A 490 -12.28 -29.02 17.26
CA ASN A 490 -11.50 -29.89 18.14
C ASN A 490 -10.01 -29.67 17.93
N VAL A 491 -9.29 -29.41 19.00
CA VAL A 491 -7.84 -29.56 19.12
C VAL A 491 -7.58 -30.89 19.78
N LYS A 492 -7.16 -31.89 19.00
CA LYS A 492 -7.08 -33.29 19.44
C LYS A 492 -5.96 -33.53 20.46
N GLU A 493 -4.84 -32.87 20.26
CA GLU A 493 -3.62 -32.99 21.05
C GLU A 493 -3.17 -31.62 21.50
N GLY A 494 -2.56 -31.53 22.69
CA GLY A 494 -1.93 -30.30 23.13
C GLY A 494 -0.66 -30.02 22.33
N PHE A 495 -0.23 -28.78 22.34
CA PHE A 495 0.94 -28.32 21.56
C PHE A 495 1.63 -27.16 22.28
N TRP A 496 2.88 -26.95 21.94
CA TRP A 496 3.63 -25.78 22.39
C TRP A 496 3.40 -24.62 21.40
N MET A 497 3.19 -23.42 21.90
CA MET A 497 3.05 -22.22 21.06
C MET A 497 4.00 -21.13 21.55
N SER A 498 4.62 -20.37 20.64
CA SER A 498 5.41 -19.21 21.03
C SER A 498 4.54 -18.21 21.80
N THR A 499 5.07 -17.72 22.93
CA THR A 499 4.33 -16.83 23.83
C THR A 499 3.94 -15.52 23.16
N THR A 500 4.71 -15.10 22.17
CA THR A 500 4.54 -13.88 21.38
C THR A 500 4.60 -14.19 19.89
N GLU A 501 4.35 -13.19 19.06
CA GLU A 501 4.73 -13.18 17.65
C GLU A 501 6.27 -13.31 17.53
N ILE A 502 6.75 -13.82 16.41
CA ILE A 502 8.19 -13.86 16.10
C ILE A 502 8.70 -12.43 15.90
N THR A 503 9.78 -12.07 16.58
CA THR A 503 10.38 -10.74 16.53
C THR A 503 11.33 -10.56 15.35
N ASN A 504 11.63 -9.30 15.02
CA ASN A 504 12.67 -8.96 14.03
C ASN A 504 14.04 -9.56 14.37
N GLU A 505 14.41 -9.58 15.66
CA GLU A 505 15.66 -10.18 16.11
C GLU A 505 15.70 -11.68 15.87
N GLN A 506 14.63 -12.38 16.24
CA GLN A 506 14.50 -13.82 16.04
C GLN A 506 14.50 -14.20 14.56
N PHE A 507 13.76 -13.45 13.73
CA PHE A 507 13.69 -13.74 12.30
C PHE A 507 15.03 -13.46 11.61
N ARG A 508 15.68 -12.34 11.90
CA ARG A 508 16.99 -11.97 11.32
C ARG A 508 18.12 -12.88 11.73
N ALA A 509 18.02 -13.60 12.84
CA ALA A 509 18.99 -14.62 13.20
C ALA A 509 19.15 -15.72 12.12
N LEU A 510 18.09 -15.98 11.33
CA LEU A 510 18.08 -16.96 10.24
C LEU A 510 17.98 -16.35 8.83
N PHE A 511 17.49 -15.12 8.75
CA PHE A 511 17.30 -14.35 7.50
C PHE A 511 17.83 -12.92 7.68
N PRO A 512 19.16 -12.72 7.72
CA PRO A 512 19.79 -11.46 8.10
C PRO A 512 19.45 -10.29 7.17
N GLU A 513 19.12 -10.55 5.91
CA GLU A 513 18.76 -9.54 4.91
C GLU A 513 17.31 -9.01 5.05
N HIS A 514 16.52 -9.62 5.94
CA HIS A 514 15.13 -9.19 6.11
C HIS A 514 15.05 -7.84 6.84
N ASP A 515 14.26 -6.93 6.31
CA ASP A 515 13.93 -5.66 6.92
C ASP A 515 12.41 -5.41 6.90
N SER A 516 11.81 -5.33 8.09
CA SER A 516 10.41 -4.93 8.28
C SER A 516 10.16 -3.45 7.96
N ARG A 517 11.21 -2.67 7.66
CA ARG A 517 11.17 -1.26 7.23
C ARG A 517 10.45 -0.33 8.22
N TYR A 518 9.76 0.63 7.67
CA TYR A 518 9.09 1.71 8.38
C TYR A 518 7.62 1.78 7.97
N ILE A 519 6.81 2.34 8.85
CA ILE A 519 5.43 2.75 8.53
C ILE A 519 5.47 4.22 8.12
N GLY A 520 4.95 4.52 6.94
CA GLY A 520 4.94 5.87 6.41
C GLY A 520 4.12 6.82 7.29
N GLN A 521 4.66 8.01 7.51
CA GLN A 521 3.97 9.10 8.17
C GLN A 521 3.19 9.91 7.13
N THR A 522 1.96 10.28 7.43
CA THR A 522 1.22 11.19 6.56
C THR A 522 1.88 12.57 6.62
N TRP A 523 2.24 13.13 5.44
CA TRP A 523 2.86 14.45 5.28
C TRP A 523 4.32 14.57 5.75
N LYS A 524 5.03 13.48 5.84
CA LYS A 524 6.48 13.54 6.03
C LYS A 524 7.18 14.10 4.77
N ASP A 525 8.39 14.58 4.94
CA ASP A 525 9.28 14.86 3.81
C ASP A 525 9.77 13.56 3.15
N HIS A 526 10.47 13.71 2.02
CA HIS A 526 10.99 12.56 1.28
C HIS A 526 12.25 11.92 1.91
N THR A 527 12.81 12.52 2.96
CA THR A 527 14.07 12.08 3.57
C THR A 527 13.85 11.28 4.83
N THR A 528 12.68 11.42 5.44
CA THR A 528 12.33 10.72 6.67
C THR A 528 11.70 9.38 6.37
N PRO A 529 12.27 8.24 6.82
CA PRO A 529 11.74 6.92 6.50
C PRO A 529 10.37 6.63 7.13
N GLY A 530 10.01 7.29 8.22
CA GLY A 530 8.77 7.07 8.96
C GLY A 530 8.98 6.42 10.33
N TYR A 531 7.95 5.79 10.86
CA TYR A 531 8.01 5.09 12.14
C TYR A 531 8.61 3.70 11.96
N ALA A 532 9.66 3.39 12.71
CA ALA A 532 10.37 2.12 12.60
C ALA A 532 9.50 0.92 13.02
N ALA A 533 9.31 -0.03 12.11
CA ALA A 533 8.69 -1.33 12.37
C ALA A 533 9.73 -2.46 12.47
N ASN A 534 11.02 -2.15 12.37
CA ASN A 534 12.13 -3.10 12.27
C ASN A 534 13.02 -3.17 13.52
N ARG A 535 12.57 -2.61 14.65
CA ARG A 535 13.32 -2.70 15.92
C ARG A 535 13.39 -4.16 16.39
N PRO A 536 14.47 -4.57 17.09
CA PRO A 536 14.70 -5.97 17.44
C PRO A 536 13.52 -6.69 18.11
N LYS A 537 12.88 -6.04 19.08
CA LYS A 537 11.78 -6.62 19.88
C LYS A 537 10.36 -6.38 19.29
N GLN A 538 10.23 -5.63 18.21
CA GLN A 538 8.95 -5.57 17.49
C GLN A 538 8.72 -6.86 16.70
N PRO A 539 7.45 -7.25 16.48
CA PRO A 539 7.16 -8.40 15.63
C PRO A 539 7.68 -8.20 14.21
N VAL A 540 8.15 -9.27 13.60
CA VAL A 540 8.52 -9.24 12.19
C VAL A 540 7.27 -9.06 11.34
N VAL A 541 7.34 -8.16 10.35
CA VAL A 541 6.29 -7.91 9.36
C VAL A 541 6.88 -7.85 7.95
N ARG A 542 6.05 -7.70 6.93
CA ARG A 542 6.47 -7.80 5.52
C ARG A 542 7.15 -9.12 5.22
N VAL A 543 6.70 -10.16 5.88
CA VAL A 543 7.08 -11.55 5.68
C VAL A 543 5.94 -12.28 4.99
N SER A 544 6.24 -13.02 3.92
CA SER A 544 5.27 -13.86 3.22
C SER A 544 4.99 -15.14 4.00
N TRP A 545 3.89 -15.83 3.67
CA TRP A 545 3.60 -17.16 4.23
C TRP A 545 4.73 -18.16 3.91
N ASP A 546 5.26 -18.09 2.70
CA ASP A 546 6.37 -18.95 2.28
C ASP A 546 7.63 -18.71 3.12
N GLU A 547 7.96 -17.43 3.42
CA GLU A 547 9.09 -17.08 4.30
C GLU A 547 8.85 -17.48 5.75
N ALA A 548 7.64 -17.30 6.27
CA ALA A 548 7.27 -17.75 7.61
C ALA A 548 7.38 -19.27 7.74
N ASN A 549 6.95 -20.00 6.70
CA ASN A 549 7.08 -21.46 6.68
C ASN A 549 8.54 -21.91 6.55
N ALA A 550 9.35 -21.20 5.74
CA ALA A 550 10.80 -21.46 5.65
C ALA A 550 11.51 -21.21 6.99
N PHE A 551 11.07 -20.22 7.77
CA PHE A 551 11.56 -19.99 9.14
C PHE A 551 11.26 -21.20 10.03
N CYS A 552 10.01 -21.69 10.01
CA CYS A 552 9.63 -22.91 10.77
C CYS A 552 10.48 -24.11 10.39
N GLN A 553 10.76 -24.32 9.10
CA GLN A 553 11.60 -25.43 8.62
C GLN A 553 13.02 -25.32 9.17
N LYS A 554 13.65 -24.14 9.09
CA LYS A 554 15.00 -23.92 9.64
C LYS A 554 15.04 -24.16 11.15
N ILE A 555 14.01 -23.71 11.89
CA ILE A 555 13.92 -23.99 13.32
C ILE A 555 13.77 -25.48 13.58
N SER A 556 13.00 -26.21 12.78
CA SER A 556 12.88 -27.66 12.88
C SER A 556 14.23 -28.36 12.71
N GLU A 557 15.02 -27.95 11.71
CA GLU A 557 16.37 -28.46 11.46
C GLU A 557 17.33 -28.20 12.63
N ILE A 558 17.29 -27.00 13.22
CA ILE A 558 18.16 -26.61 14.33
C ILE A 558 17.79 -27.34 15.62
N SER A 559 16.49 -27.44 15.93
CA SER A 559 16.00 -27.94 17.20
C SER A 559 15.76 -29.46 17.24
N GLY A 560 15.65 -30.10 16.08
CA GLY A 560 15.23 -31.48 15.95
C GLY A 560 13.74 -31.73 16.27
N ASN A 561 12.94 -30.67 16.46
CA ASN A 561 11.51 -30.75 16.73
C ASN A 561 10.69 -30.48 15.46
N THR A 562 9.44 -30.91 15.43
CA THR A 562 8.51 -30.50 14.35
C THR A 562 7.95 -29.11 14.67
N VAL A 563 8.38 -28.11 13.94
CA VAL A 563 7.96 -26.72 14.08
C VAL A 563 7.16 -26.29 12.86
N SER A 564 6.02 -25.64 13.09
CA SER A 564 5.14 -25.16 12.01
C SER A 564 4.40 -23.87 12.40
N LEU A 565 3.71 -23.27 11.44
CA LEU A 565 2.67 -22.30 11.73
C LEU A 565 1.47 -23.00 12.38
N PRO A 566 0.74 -22.35 13.30
CA PRO A 566 -0.49 -22.91 13.84
C PRO A 566 -1.54 -23.05 12.74
N THR A 567 -2.35 -24.09 12.79
CA THR A 567 -3.61 -24.10 12.04
C THR A 567 -4.53 -23.02 12.58
N GLU A 568 -5.48 -22.51 11.79
CA GLU A 568 -6.44 -21.52 12.28
C GLU A 568 -7.29 -22.02 13.45
N THR A 569 -7.49 -23.34 13.56
CA THR A 569 -8.19 -23.97 14.69
C THR A 569 -7.35 -23.91 15.97
N GLN A 570 -6.07 -24.24 15.89
CA GLN A 570 -5.13 -24.12 17.02
C GLN A 570 -4.98 -22.66 17.45
N TRP A 571 -4.87 -21.75 16.48
CA TRP A 571 -4.75 -20.32 16.73
C TRP A 571 -5.97 -19.76 17.47
N GLU A 572 -7.21 -20.03 16.97
CA GLU A 572 -8.44 -19.51 17.60
C GLU A 572 -8.68 -20.14 18.99
N TRP A 573 -8.36 -21.41 19.17
CA TRP A 573 -8.41 -22.07 20.47
C TRP A 573 -7.47 -21.39 21.47
N ALA A 574 -6.23 -21.14 21.07
CA ALA A 574 -5.21 -20.47 21.87
C ALA A 574 -5.61 -19.02 22.22
N ALA A 575 -6.13 -18.27 21.26
CA ALA A 575 -6.58 -16.89 21.45
C ALA A 575 -7.76 -16.81 22.42
N ARG A 576 -8.74 -17.69 22.32
CA ARG A 576 -9.91 -17.71 23.20
C ARG A 576 -9.59 -18.11 24.63
N SER A 577 -8.65 -19.01 24.85
CA SER A 577 -8.26 -19.55 26.17
C SER A 577 -9.46 -19.85 27.10
N GLY A 578 -10.59 -20.31 26.52
CA GLY A 578 -11.83 -20.62 27.23
C GLY A 578 -12.97 -19.62 27.06
N SER A 579 -12.71 -18.41 26.58
CA SER A 579 -13.73 -17.39 26.37
C SER A 579 -14.62 -17.68 25.17
N ALA A 580 -15.92 -17.43 25.31
CA ALA A 580 -16.90 -17.38 24.22
C ALA A 580 -17.10 -15.98 23.65
N ASP A 581 -16.53 -14.96 24.28
CA ASP A 581 -16.63 -13.57 23.88
C ASP A 581 -15.79 -13.25 22.62
N ASP A 582 -15.82 -12.00 22.19
CA ASP A 582 -15.07 -11.54 21.03
C ASP A 582 -13.57 -11.65 21.23
N PHE A 583 -13.13 -11.36 22.45
CA PHE A 583 -11.76 -11.45 22.94
C PHE A 583 -11.71 -12.31 24.20
N TRP A 584 -10.52 -12.72 24.61
CA TRP A 584 -10.34 -13.42 25.87
C TRP A 584 -10.68 -12.55 27.10
N PHE A 585 -10.55 -11.23 26.97
CA PHE A 585 -10.83 -10.24 28.03
C PHE A 585 -12.22 -9.60 27.93
N GLY A 586 -13.02 -9.88 26.87
CA GLY A 586 -14.37 -9.35 26.76
C GLY A 586 -14.90 -9.17 25.32
N SER A 587 -15.75 -8.15 25.14
CA SER A 587 -16.40 -7.85 23.86
C SER A 587 -15.67 -6.73 23.09
N THR A 588 -16.15 -6.45 21.88
CA THR A 588 -15.67 -5.31 21.06
C THR A 588 -15.91 -3.94 21.68
N GLU A 589 -16.74 -3.84 22.73
CA GLU A 589 -17.00 -2.61 23.48
C GLU A 589 -16.11 -2.48 24.73
N SER A 590 -15.32 -3.50 25.05
CA SER A 590 -14.40 -3.47 26.19
C SER A 590 -13.24 -2.51 25.96
N ASP A 591 -12.74 -1.89 27.03
CA ASP A 591 -11.47 -1.16 26.97
C ASP A 591 -10.34 -2.15 26.75
N PHE A 592 -9.68 -2.07 25.62
CA PHE A 592 -8.59 -2.95 25.20
C PHE A 592 -7.20 -2.40 25.55
N GLY A 593 -7.10 -1.16 26.02
CA GLY A 593 -5.81 -0.44 26.18
C GLY A 593 -4.79 -1.10 27.10
N ALA A 594 -5.21 -2.06 27.96
CA ALA A 594 -4.31 -2.84 28.80
C ALA A 594 -4.00 -4.26 28.25
N PHE A 595 -4.65 -4.66 27.15
CA PHE A 595 -4.65 -6.03 26.65
C PHE A 595 -4.10 -6.18 25.26
N GLU A 596 -4.36 -5.19 24.36
CA GLU A 596 -4.07 -5.34 22.94
C GLU A 596 -3.73 -3.97 22.29
N ASN A 597 -2.90 -4.00 21.26
CA ASN A 597 -2.57 -2.86 20.41
C ASN A 597 -3.50 -2.83 19.20
N LEU A 598 -4.48 -1.94 19.20
CA LEU A 598 -5.49 -1.78 18.14
C LEU A 598 -5.61 -0.30 17.74
N ALA A 599 -6.30 -0.04 16.62
CA ALA A 599 -6.51 1.33 16.13
C ALA A 599 -7.33 2.17 17.12
N ASP A 600 -6.66 3.00 17.86
CA ASP A 600 -7.17 3.83 18.94
C ASP A 600 -6.92 5.34 18.72
N SER A 601 -7.02 6.13 19.76
CA SER A 601 -6.83 7.59 19.71
C SER A 601 -5.40 8.02 19.31
N THR A 602 -4.38 7.18 19.46
CA THR A 602 -2.99 7.47 19.05
C THR A 602 -2.81 7.50 17.54
N THR A 603 -3.66 6.78 16.79
CA THR A 603 -3.61 6.70 15.32
C THR A 603 -3.65 8.09 14.64
N VAL A 604 -4.19 9.11 15.31
CA VAL A 604 -4.15 10.50 14.80
C VAL A 604 -2.73 11.04 14.68
N ASP A 605 -1.77 10.49 15.41
CA ASP A 605 -0.38 10.92 15.42
C ASP A 605 0.47 10.32 14.28
N LEU A 606 -0.15 9.49 13.40
CA LEU A 606 0.46 9.10 12.13
C LEU A 606 0.68 10.30 11.19
N ALA A 607 -0.11 11.36 11.37
CA ALA A 607 0.08 12.61 10.63
C ALA A 607 1.14 13.49 11.31
N VAL A 608 2.03 14.05 10.50
CA VAL A 608 3.13 14.93 10.93
C VAL A 608 3.11 16.24 10.15
N THR A 609 3.90 17.22 10.54
CA THR A 609 4.00 18.50 9.85
C THR A 609 5.43 18.85 9.50
N GLY A 610 5.59 19.48 8.34
CA GLY A 610 6.82 20.13 7.94
C GLY A 610 7.89 19.21 7.37
N VAL A 611 8.98 19.82 7.00
CA VAL A 611 10.16 19.22 6.39
C VAL A 611 10.89 18.32 7.38
N ASP A 612 11.01 18.75 8.63
CA ASP A 612 11.41 17.90 9.76
C ASP A 612 10.14 17.41 10.45
N PRO A 613 9.62 16.22 10.09
CA PRO A 613 8.31 15.82 10.54
C PRO A 613 8.21 15.74 12.06
N LYS A 614 7.34 16.56 12.60
CA LYS A 614 7.02 16.59 14.04
C LYS A 614 5.57 16.17 14.21
N PRO A 615 5.24 15.44 15.27
CA PRO A 615 3.86 15.14 15.60
C PRO A 615 3.02 16.42 15.64
N MET A 616 1.83 16.39 15.06
CA MET A 616 0.90 17.49 15.12
C MET A 616 0.54 17.78 16.57
N ARG A 617 0.46 19.06 16.95
CA ARG A 617 0.04 19.46 18.30
C ARG A 617 -1.38 18.95 18.58
N ALA A 618 -1.65 18.54 19.81
CA ALA A 618 -2.95 18.00 20.22
C ALA A 618 -4.14 18.92 19.89
N ASN A 619 -3.93 20.23 19.91
CA ASN A 619 -4.92 21.26 19.59
C ASN A 619 -4.84 21.76 18.14
N ASP A 620 -4.04 21.13 17.27
CA ASP A 620 -3.95 21.53 15.86
C ASP A 620 -5.30 21.23 15.18
N PRO A 621 -5.96 22.26 14.60
CA PRO A 621 -7.23 22.03 13.89
C PRO A 621 -7.09 21.06 12.72
N MET A 622 -5.89 20.94 12.15
CA MET A 622 -5.58 20.01 11.06
C MET A 622 -5.67 18.56 11.49
N ARG A 623 -5.37 18.25 12.75
CA ARG A 623 -5.36 16.89 13.28
C ARG A 623 -6.70 16.17 13.07
N LYS A 624 -7.83 16.88 13.03
CA LYS A 624 -9.16 16.33 12.79
C LYS A 624 -9.44 15.96 11.33
N PHE A 625 -8.68 16.52 10.39
CA PHE A 625 -8.96 16.41 8.96
C PHE A 625 -8.05 15.40 8.23
N TRP A 626 -6.99 14.93 8.89
CA TRP A 626 -5.97 14.09 8.26
C TRP A 626 -6.18 12.61 8.47
N ASP A 627 -7.19 12.28 9.25
CA ASP A 627 -7.29 10.97 9.80
C ASP A 627 -8.49 10.21 9.24
N PHE A 628 -8.23 9.54 8.13
CA PHE A 628 -9.18 8.63 7.50
C PHE A 628 -9.07 7.19 8.03
N LEU A 629 -8.11 6.91 8.91
CA LEU A 629 -8.00 5.58 9.50
C LEU A 629 -9.11 5.40 10.55
N PRO A 630 -9.99 4.41 10.37
CA PRO A 630 -11.00 4.10 11.35
C PRO A 630 -10.38 3.67 12.68
N LYS A 631 -10.78 4.30 13.78
CA LYS A 631 -10.23 4.10 15.11
C LYS A 631 -11.27 4.24 16.22
N ILE A 632 -10.89 3.86 17.43
CA ILE A 632 -11.65 4.06 18.65
C ILE A 632 -11.06 5.25 19.42
N LEU A 633 -11.82 6.32 19.57
CA LEU A 633 -11.31 7.59 20.15
C LEU A 633 -11.28 7.63 21.68
N ASN A 634 -12.04 6.78 22.34
CA ASN A 634 -12.17 6.74 23.80
C ASN A 634 -11.21 5.75 24.49
N VAL A 635 -10.35 5.09 23.74
CA VAL A 635 -9.30 4.22 24.23
C VAL A 635 -7.94 4.80 23.83
N ASN A 636 -6.91 4.53 24.63
CA ASN A 636 -5.53 4.87 24.36
C ASN A 636 -4.64 3.71 24.86
N ASP A 637 -4.09 2.95 23.93
CA ASP A 637 -3.17 1.85 24.23
C ASP A 637 -1.69 2.29 24.31
N HIS A 638 -1.44 3.58 24.08
CA HIS A 638 -0.12 4.23 24.12
C HIS A 638 0.84 3.79 23.01
N GLN A 639 0.37 3.11 21.97
CA GLN A 639 1.18 2.68 20.84
C GLN A 639 0.60 3.21 19.52
N LEU A 640 1.47 3.69 18.65
CA LEU A 640 1.06 4.29 17.38
C LEU A 640 1.06 3.27 16.23
N ILE A 641 2.00 2.35 16.29
CA ILE A 641 2.19 1.25 15.32
C ILE A 641 2.50 -0.02 16.13
N SER A 642 2.95 -1.08 15.47
CA SER A 642 3.38 -2.29 16.18
C SER A 642 4.40 -1.95 17.27
N CYS A 643 4.17 -2.45 18.47
CA CYS A 643 5.03 -2.25 19.64
C CYS A 643 5.94 -3.48 19.89
N PRO A 644 6.92 -3.39 20.79
CA PRO A 644 7.63 -4.57 21.26
C PRO A 644 6.65 -5.63 21.77
N VAL A 645 6.88 -6.88 21.40
CA VAL A 645 6.04 -8.01 21.85
C VAL A 645 5.95 -8.09 23.37
N ALA A 646 4.86 -8.65 23.90
CA ALA A 646 4.58 -8.74 25.33
C ALA A 646 4.50 -7.37 26.05
N SER A 647 4.06 -6.34 25.36
CA SER A 647 3.83 -5.01 25.98
C SER A 647 2.54 -4.96 26.79
N TYR A 648 1.64 -5.91 26.65
CA TYR A 648 0.31 -5.99 27.28
C TYR A 648 0.15 -7.22 28.15
N GLN A 649 -1.03 -7.37 28.76
CA GLN A 649 -1.31 -8.50 29.62
C GLN A 649 -1.52 -9.78 28.80
N PRO A 650 -0.98 -10.93 29.22
CA PRO A 650 -1.19 -12.18 28.53
C PRO A 650 -2.59 -12.76 28.83
N ASN A 651 -3.06 -13.60 27.94
CA ASN A 651 -4.28 -14.37 28.17
C ASN A 651 -4.07 -15.46 29.27
N PRO A 652 -5.13 -16.15 29.72
CA PRO A 652 -5.05 -17.19 30.77
C PRO A 652 -4.04 -18.31 30.54
N TRP A 653 -3.58 -18.51 29.30
CA TRP A 653 -2.54 -19.50 28.98
C TRP A 653 -1.15 -18.89 28.79
N GLY A 654 -0.97 -17.60 29.09
CA GLY A 654 0.33 -16.95 29.02
C GLY A 654 0.73 -16.51 27.60
N LEU A 655 -0.23 -16.38 26.68
CA LEU A 655 -0.01 -15.87 25.32
C LEU A 655 -0.28 -14.37 25.28
N TYR A 656 0.65 -13.64 24.70
CA TYR A 656 0.58 -12.19 24.48
C TYR A 656 0.14 -11.87 23.06
N ASP A 657 -0.44 -10.69 22.88
CA ASP A 657 -0.69 -10.07 21.58
C ASP A 657 -1.48 -10.98 20.60
N MET A 658 -2.42 -11.79 21.15
CA MET A 658 -3.23 -12.70 20.33
C MET A 658 -4.22 -11.95 19.42
N ASN A 659 -4.60 -10.73 19.82
CA ASN A 659 -5.49 -9.87 19.05
C ASN A 659 -4.87 -8.47 19.01
N GLY A 660 -4.55 -7.96 17.83
CA GLY A 660 -3.85 -6.66 17.71
C GLY A 660 -2.37 -6.82 17.41
N ASN A 661 -1.58 -5.81 17.71
CA ASN A 661 -0.18 -5.66 17.39
C ASN A 661 0.12 -5.97 15.91
N VAL A 662 0.33 -7.23 15.51
CA VAL A 662 0.34 -7.63 14.09
C VAL A 662 -0.56 -8.84 13.87
N ALA A 663 -1.19 -8.90 12.71
CA ALA A 663 -1.95 -10.07 12.30
C ALA A 663 -1.00 -11.23 11.97
N GLU A 664 -1.49 -12.46 12.06
CA GLU A 664 -0.62 -13.64 12.07
C GLU A 664 -0.99 -14.65 10.99
N TRP A 665 0.00 -15.07 10.20
CA TRP A 665 -0.12 -16.17 9.28
C TRP A 665 -0.45 -17.47 10.00
N THR A 666 -1.33 -18.27 9.42
CA THR A 666 -1.60 -19.65 9.85
C THR A 666 -1.27 -20.65 8.74
N ALA A 667 -1.13 -21.91 9.10
CA ALA A 667 -0.91 -23.00 8.13
C ALA A 667 -2.14 -23.25 7.24
N SER A 668 -3.32 -22.76 7.63
CA SER A 668 -4.60 -23.12 7.01
C SER A 668 -4.86 -22.38 5.71
N ASP A 669 -5.46 -23.08 4.76
CA ASP A 669 -6.04 -22.50 3.57
C ASP A 669 -7.35 -21.78 3.88
N TYR A 670 -7.62 -20.66 3.18
CA TYR A 670 -8.84 -19.90 3.38
C TYR A 670 -10.02 -20.55 2.66
N ILE A 671 -10.73 -21.42 3.38
CA ILE A 671 -11.95 -22.10 2.90
C ILE A 671 -13.17 -21.64 3.71
N PRO A 672 -14.40 -21.67 3.14
CA PRO A 672 -15.62 -21.34 3.86
C PRO A 672 -15.86 -22.23 5.07
N TYR A 673 -16.49 -21.67 6.12
CA TYR A 673 -16.94 -22.43 7.28
C TYR A 673 -18.24 -23.20 7.01
N PRO A 674 -18.52 -24.32 7.69
CA PRO A 674 -17.58 -25.03 8.54
C PRO A 674 -16.48 -25.73 7.73
N LEU A 675 -15.30 -25.86 8.33
CA LEU A 675 -14.16 -26.51 7.69
C LEU A 675 -14.53 -27.95 7.26
N LYS A 676 -14.46 -28.24 5.98
CA LYS A 676 -14.69 -29.59 5.44
C LYS A 676 -13.35 -30.25 5.16
N GLU A 677 -13.16 -31.49 5.66
CA GLU A 677 -11.91 -32.24 5.46
C GLU A 677 -11.59 -32.54 3.98
N LYS A 678 -12.57 -32.39 3.09
CA LYS A 678 -12.43 -32.57 1.62
C LYS A 678 -13.00 -31.35 0.88
N ALA A 679 -12.40 -30.18 1.04
CA ALA A 679 -12.59 -29.14 0.06
C ALA A 679 -11.80 -29.49 -1.21
N ASN A 680 -12.39 -29.31 -2.38
CA ASN A 680 -11.70 -29.51 -3.66
C ASN A 680 -10.34 -28.78 -3.62
N LYS A 681 -9.25 -29.53 -3.72
CA LYS A 681 -7.87 -28.99 -3.66
C LYS A 681 -7.52 -28.08 -4.86
N GLU A 682 -8.43 -27.91 -5.80
CA GLU A 682 -8.14 -27.24 -7.07
C GLU A 682 -8.21 -25.71 -7.06
N ALA A 683 -8.56 -25.03 -5.95
CA ALA A 683 -8.75 -23.58 -6.00
C ALA A 683 -8.43 -22.79 -4.73
N VAL A 684 -7.66 -23.27 -3.78
CA VAL A 684 -7.35 -22.44 -2.59
C VAL A 684 -6.03 -21.70 -2.79
N GLU A 685 -6.14 -20.52 -3.38
CA GLU A 685 -4.98 -19.66 -3.64
C GLU A 685 -4.51 -18.89 -2.39
N LYS A 686 -5.35 -18.74 -1.35
CA LYS A 686 -5.10 -17.85 -0.22
C LYS A 686 -4.94 -18.60 1.10
N LYS A 687 -4.09 -18.06 1.97
CA LYS A 687 -3.87 -18.52 3.34
C LYS A 687 -4.61 -17.67 4.35
N VAL A 688 -4.97 -18.27 5.48
CA VAL A 688 -5.68 -17.58 6.56
C VAL A 688 -4.70 -16.77 7.41
N VAL A 689 -5.09 -15.52 7.69
CA VAL A 689 -4.44 -14.63 8.65
C VAL A 689 -5.43 -14.29 9.76
N ARG A 690 -4.96 -14.25 11.01
CA ARG A 690 -5.77 -14.10 12.23
C ARG A 690 -5.32 -12.91 13.08
N GLY A 691 -6.13 -12.54 14.10
CA GLY A 691 -5.78 -11.61 15.17
C GLY A 691 -6.05 -10.12 14.89
N GLY A 692 -5.90 -9.67 13.68
CA GLY A 692 -5.90 -8.23 13.39
C GLY A 692 -4.58 -7.57 13.79
N SER A 693 -4.48 -6.25 13.75
CA SER A 693 -3.25 -5.53 14.05
C SER A 693 -3.53 -4.14 14.64
N TRP A 694 -2.47 -3.44 15.02
CA TRP A 694 -2.49 -2.03 15.48
C TRP A 694 -3.35 -1.10 14.61
N ARG A 695 -3.62 -1.49 13.37
CA ARG A 695 -4.35 -0.70 12.39
C ARG A 695 -5.86 -0.95 12.36
N GLU A 696 -6.31 -2.06 12.90
CA GLU A 696 -7.71 -2.46 12.87
C GLU A 696 -8.46 -2.10 14.15
N ARG A 697 -9.73 -1.73 13.99
CA ARG A 697 -10.67 -1.55 15.11
C ARG A 697 -11.05 -2.90 15.74
N PRO A 698 -11.49 -2.94 17.00
CA PRO A 698 -11.87 -4.17 17.70
C PRO A 698 -12.74 -5.13 16.90
N LYS A 699 -13.78 -4.62 16.20
CA LYS A 699 -14.69 -5.45 15.39
C LYS A 699 -14.01 -6.25 14.25
N TYR A 700 -12.80 -5.88 13.86
CA TYR A 700 -12.00 -6.54 12.81
C TYR A 700 -10.77 -7.27 13.35
N SER A 701 -10.67 -7.38 14.68
CA SER A 701 -9.54 -8.01 15.37
C SER A 701 -9.98 -9.09 16.36
N THR A 702 -11.28 -9.44 16.40
CA THR A 702 -11.79 -10.45 17.33
C THR A 702 -11.14 -11.81 17.10
N SER A 703 -11.13 -12.67 18.11
CA SER A 703 -10.57 -14.02 18.02
C SER A 703 -11.16 -14.88 16.89
N ALA A 704 -12.37 -14.54 16.40
CA ALA A 704 -13.02 -15.24 15.30
C ALA A 704 -12.70 -14.69 13.91
N ILE A 705 -12.18 -13.46 13.79
CA ILE A 705 -11.92 -12.80 12.51
C ILE A 705 -10.91 -13.56 11.68
N ARG A 706 -11.19 -13.64 10.39
CA ARG A 706 -10.35 -14.28 9.37
C ARG A 706 -10.07 -13.29 8.25
N LYS A 707 -8.81 -13.18 7.85
CA LYS A 707 -8.38 -12.48 6.64
C LYS A 707 -7.72 -13.48 5.69
N ALA A 708 -7.65 -13.15 4.42
CA ALA A 708 -7.08 -14.02 3.39
C ALA A 708 -6.09 -13.26 2.52
N TYR A 709 -4.88 -13.77 2.42
CA TYR A 709 -3.84 -13.24 1.54
C TYR A 709 -3.21 -14.34 0.70
N LEU A 710 -2.66 -13.98 -0.46
CA LEU A 710 -1.86 -14.89 -1.27
C LEU A 710 -0.54 -15.22 -0.54
N PRO A 711 -0.02 -16.45 -0.64
CA PRO A 711 1.15 -16.88 0.13
C PRO A 711 2.40 -16.01 -0.05
N TRP A 712 2.58 -15.40 -1.21
CA TRP A 712 3.71 -14.56 -1.56
C TRP A 712 3.56 -13.08 -1.12
N GLN A 713 2.35 -12.63 -0.71
CA GLN A 713 2.14 -11.25 -0.26
C GLN A 713 2.91 -10.97 1.04
N ARG A 714 3.40 -9.73 1.16
CA ARG A 714 4.16 -9.24 2.32
C ARG A 714 3.49 -8.00 2.92
N PRO A 715 2.32 -8.15 3.58
CA PRO A 715 1.62 -7.02 4.18
C PRO A 715 2.43 -6.42 5.32
N MET A 716 2.38 -5.07 5.45
CA MET A 716 3.17 -4.34 6.44
C MET A 716 2.74 -4.54 7.90
N ASN A 717 1.60 -5.19 8.12
CA ASN A 717 0.99 -5.43 9.43
C ASN A 717 0.69 -6.92 9.67
N VAL A 718 1.37 -7.81 8.96
CA VAL A 718 1.23 -9.26 9.11
C VAL A 718 2.59 -9.86 9.44
N GLY A 719 2.64 -10.56 10.55
CA GLY A 719 3.73 -11.39 11.02
C GLY A 719 3.25 -12.83 11.24
N PHE A 720 3.80 -13.53 12.23
CA PHE A 720 3.40 -14.89 12.57
C PHE A 720 3.92 -15.31 13.95
N ARG A 721 3.30 -16.35 14.47
CA ARG A 721 3.84 -17.15 15.60
C ARG A 721 3.98 -18.60 15.20
N ILE A 722 4.71 -19.39 16.01
CA ILE A 722 4.98 -20.78 15.72
C ILE A 722 4.37 -21.71 16.75
N ILE A 723 4.18 -22.98 16.33
CA ILE A 723 3.90 -24.09 17.23
C ILE A 723 5.00 -25.15 17.11
N VAL A 724 5.14 -25.92 18.18
CA VAL A 724 5.98 -27.11 18.24
C VAL A 724 5.09 -28.29 18.69
N GLU A 725 5.08 -29.35 17.90
CA GLU A 725 4.36 -30.57 18.25
C GLU A 725 5.14 -31.31 19.32
N ASP A 726 4.44 -31.86 20.30
CA ASP A 726 5.05 -32.70 21.34
C ASP A 726 5.34 -34.09 20.72
N MET A 727 6.60 -34.50 20.70
CA MET A 727 6.98 -35.83 20.23
C MET A 727 6.77 -36.89 21.32
#